data_c36c1f4694728fc34c2c94e0dc0ba7f0
#
_entry.id   c36c1f4694728fc34c2c94e0dc0ba7f0
#
_cell.length_a   1.000
_cell.length_b   1.000
_cell.length_c   1.000
_cell.angle_alpha   90.00
_cell.angle_beta   90.00
_cell.angle_gamma   90.00
#
_symmetry.space_group_name_H-M   'P 1'
#
loop_
_entity.id
_entity.type
_entity.pdbx_description
1 polymer ?
#
loop_
_entity_poly.entity_id
_entity_poly.type
_entity_poly.pdbx_seq_one_letter_code
_entity_poly.pdbx_strand_id
1 'polypeptide(L)'
;MNLNHFHILTAAILCVYTFPLEHGSAAEPTAREADVVIYGGTSAGVMAAVQVRLMGKSCVLIEPGHHLGGLSSSGLGRTDADDTRVIGGLAREFYKRLKQHYDRDESWIYEDRQRYKAYKADADGMFYFEPHVAEKLFDQFAKESGAMVVRGERLDLKSGVVMQGRRITALRTESGKTFKGAMFIDASYEGDLLPGAGVRYTIGREANSLYNETLNGVQAALAHHHQLGDGIDPWNKPGDPNSGLLPGIGPKPGSDGSGDKRVQAYNFRMCLTDVPENRIPFTKPVGYDEARYELLFRNFAAGQTGVPLFPTMMPNRKTDTNNRGGFSTDFIGANYAYPEAGYAEREHIIKEHEIYQKGLMWTLANHPRVPVRVRKEVSRWGLAKDEFVDNGNWPHQIYVREARRMVADYVVTEHDCRRRVVANDPVGMGNYNMDSHNTGRYVTTEGTVKNEGNVEGSPRGSYLISYRAIVPRKGEAENLLVPVCLSASHIAFGSIRMEPVFMILGQSAGTAAVLSIDDKCSIQALPYAELARQLRADGQNLDLPESDLLKPDRKIKDLAGIVVDDEDARVRGSWRHDNKEKPYVGGGYLHDQNGGKGARWAWFDAELTPGRYEVRLACAARPDRAKGLKVVVTHAGGETNRTLDLRKASSADSLFHSLGEFDFKDKGSVYVNNRGSHGFVILDAVQYLPVKN
;
A
#
# COMPACT_ATOMS: atom_id res chain seq x y z
N MET A 1 56.78 66.82 50.52
CA MET A 1 58.22 66.90 50.27
C MET A 1 58.60 65.93 49.19
N ASN A 2 58.99 66.49 48.04
CA ASN A 2 59.86 66.02 46.98
C ASN A 2 59.75 64.53 46.50
N LEU A 3 59.25 64.36 45.23
CA LEU A 3 59.96 64.38 43.94
C LEU A 3 60.75 63.11 43.69
N ASN A 4 60.45 62.29 42.65
CA ASN A 4 61.06 62.49 41.35
C ASN A 4 60.46 61.47 40.34
N HIS A 5 60.23 61.93 39.11
CA HIS A 5 59.89 61.21 37.92
C HIS A 5 61.02 60.33 37.41
N PHE A 6 60.75 59.15 36.90
CA PHE A 6 61.56 58.52 35.88
C PHE A 6 60.64 57.95 34.80
N HIS A 7 60.77 58.49 33.59
CA HIS A 7 60.22 57.94 32.37
C HIS A 7 61.10 56.78 31.87
N ILE A 8 60.52 55.60 31.67
CA ILE A 8 61.17 54.52 30.90
C ILE A 8 60.33 54.32 29.64
N LEU A 9 60.92 54.67 28.50
CA LEU A 9 60.43 54.31 27.16
C LEU A 9 60.61 52.79 26.94
N THR A 10 59.54 52.06 26.79
CA THR A 10 59.67 50.67 26.38
C THR A 10 59.21 50.59 24.93
N ALA A 11 60.13 50.25 24.01
CA ALA A 11 59.88 49.98 22.60
C ALA A 11 59.25 48.62 22.48
N ALA A 12 57.99 48.59 22.02
CA ALA A 12 57.34 47.35 21.69
C ALA A 12 57.78 46.85 20.29
N ILE A 13 58.52 45.79 20.24
CA ILE A 13 58.82 45.03 18.99
C ILE A 13 57.61 44.20 18.64
N LEU A 14 56.90 44.56 17.55
CA LEU A 14 55.80 43.81 16.98
C LEU A 14 56.39 42.63 16.14
N CYS A 15 56.46 41.43 16.73
CA CYS A 15 56.72 40.22 15.97
C CYS A 15 55.42 39.81 15.25
N VAL A 16 55.34 40.04 13.94
CA VAL A 16 54.32 39.51 13.06
C VAL A 16 54.65 38.03 12.81
N TYR A 17 53.98 37.12 13.54
CA TYR A 17 53.97 35.71 13.19
C TYR A 17 53.03 35.50 12.02
N THR A 18 53.56 35.33 10.83
CA THR A 18 52.81 34.77 9.67
C THR A 18 52.67 33.28 9.89
N PHE A 19 51.45 32.86 10.35
CA PHE A 19 51.06 31.45 10.26
C PHE A 19 50.83 31.14 8.79
N PRO A 20 51.41 30.09 8.23
CA PRO A 20 50.99 29.57 6.92
C PRO A 20 49.56 29.07 7.07
N LEU A 21 48.61 29.64 6.30
CA LEU A 21 47.31 29.04 6.05
C LEU A 21 47.59 27.70 5.33
N GLU A 22 47.69 26.61 6.09
CA GLU A 22 47.53 25.30 5.51
C GLU A 22 46.12 25.27 4.85
N HIS A 23 46.14 25.35 3.54
CA HIS A 23 44.99 24.93 2.74
C HIS A 23 44.80 23.44 3.05
N GLY A 24 43.92 23.17 4.00
CA GLY A 24 43.43 21.80 4.21
C GLY A 24 42.92 21.31 2.86
N SER A 25 43.69 20.45 2.22
CA SER A 25 43.25 19.65 1.10
C SER A 25 41.95 18.97 1.56
N ALA A 26 40.83 19.39 1.02
CA ALA A 26 39.59 18.63 1.20
C ALA A 26 39.92 17.22 0.73
N ALA A 27 39.91 16.26 1.66
CA ALA A 27 40.12 14.86 1.32
C ALA A 27 39.15 14.51 0.20
N GLU A 28 39.65 14.06 -0.95
CA GLU A 28 38.77 13.60 -2.01
C GLU A 28 37.79 12.60 -1.42
N PRO A 29 36.49 12.74 -1.71
CA PRO A 29 35.49 11.84 -1.18
C PRO A 29 35.85 10.43 -1.61
N THR A 30 36.15 9.56 -0.63
CA THR A 30 36.58 8.18 -0.89
C THR A 30 35.52 7.46 -1.68
N ALA A 31 35.82 7.18 -2.96
CA ALA A 31 34.95 6.37 -3.79
C ALA A 31 34.92 4.94 -3.21
N ARG A 32 33.72 4.42 -2.94
CA ARG A 32 33.52 3.02 -2.57
C ARG A 32 33.07 2.25 -3.79
N GLU A 33 33.57 1.05 -3.95
CA GLU A 33 33.24 0.18 -5.09
C GLU A 33 32.72 -1.16 -4.58
N ALA A 34 31.67 -1.66 -5.23
CA ALA A 34 31.07 -2.96 -4.98
C ALA A 34 30.46 -3.51 -6.28
N ASP A 35 30.23 -4.81 -6.35
CA ASP A 35 29.53 -5.41 -7.51
C ASP A 35 28.10 -4.84 -7.65
N VAL A 36 27.39 -4.70 -6.53
CA VAL A 36 26.02 -4.17 -6.50
C VAL A 36 25.91 -3.01 -5.52
N VAL A 37 25.35 -1.90 -5.99
CA VAL A 37 24.99 -0.71 -5.17
C VAL A 37 23.48 -0.67 -4.99
N ILE A 38 23.03 -0.66 -3.73
CA ILE A 38 21.61 -0.66 -3.35
C ILE A 38 21.30 0.65 -2.65
N TYR A 39 20.29 1.38 -3.11
CA TYR A 39 19.82 2.62 -2.52
C TYR A 39 18.45 2.42 -1.86
N GLY A 40 18.34 2.72 -0.55
CA GLY A 40 17.19 2.50 0.30
C GLY A 40 17.34 1.25 1.18
N GLY A 41 17.48 1.46 2.49
CA GLY A 41 17.59 0.40 3.52
C GLY A 41 16.21 -0.12 3.95
N THR A 42 15.23 -0.12 3.06
CA THR A 42 13.90 -0.71 3.27
C THR A 42 14.00 -2.23 3.47
N SER A 43 12.90 -2.88 3.78
CA SER A 43 12.85 -4.34 3.85
C SER A 43 13.36 -4.99 2.54
N ALA A 44 13.00 -4.42 1.38
CA ALA A 44 13.50 -4.86 0.08
C ALA A 44 15.01 -4.68 -0.07
N GLY A 45 15.52 -3.52 0.32
CA GLY A 45 16.97 -3.22 0.19
C GLY A 45 17.82 -4.12 1.05
N VAL A 46 17.39 -4.43 2.27
CA VAL A 46 18.09 -5.37 3.14
C VAL A 46 18.08 -6.79 2.55
N MET A 47 16.92 -7.28 2.08
CA MET A 47 16.85 -8.63 1.48
C MET A 47 17.61 -8.72 0.17
N ALA A 48 17.67 -7.66 -0.63
CA ALA A 48 18.54 -7.59 -1.81
C ALA A 48 20.01 -7.68 -1.43
N ALA A 49 20.45 -6.93 -0.41
CA ALA A 49 21.85 -6.94 0.06
C ALA A 49 22.26 -8.33 0.59
N VAL A 50 21.38 -8.96 1.38
CA VAL A 50 21.60 -10.32 1.89
C VAL A 50 21.73 -11.32 0.74
N GLN A 51 20.83 -11.27 -0.24
CA GLN A 51 20.86 -12.18 -1.39
C GLN A 51 22.13 -12.02 -2.23
N VAL A 52 22.55 -10.80 -2.52
CA VAL A 52 23.80 -10.52 -3.24
C VAL A 52 25.00 -11.13 -2.52
N ARG A 53 25.05 -10.99 -1.21
CA ARG A 53 26.13 -11.55 -0.37
C ARG A 53 26.10 -13.08 -0.33
N LEU A 54 24.93 -13.67 -0.21
CA LEU A 54 24.77 -15.14 -0.23
C LEU A 54 25.24 -15.75 -1.56
N MET A 55 25.10 -15.02 -2.67
CA MET A 55 25.59 -15.42 -3.99
C MET A 55 27.07 -15.04 -4.23
N GLY A 56 27.79 -14.58 -3.21
CA GLY A 56 29.25 -14.36 -3.25
C GLY A 56 29.70 -13.03 -3.85
N LYS A 57 28.81 -12.09 -4.16
CA LYS A 57 29.18 -10.75 -4.66
C LYS A 57 29.29 -9.74 -3.53
N SER A 58 30.08 -8.69 -3.76
CA SER A 58 30.14 -7.54 -2.86
C SER A 58 28.94 -6.62 -3.06
N CYS A 59 28.44 -6.02 -1.97
CA CYS A 59 27.41 -4.98 -2.07
C CYS A 59 27.61 -3.86 -1.05
N VAL A 60 27.10 -2.68 -1.40
CA VAL A 60 26.92 -1.57 -0.48
C VAL A 60 25.42 -1.21 -0.45
N LEU A 61 24.85 -1.18 0.75
CA LEU A 61 23.51 -0.71 1.03
C LEU A 61 23.58 0.71 1.58
N ILE A 62 23.04 1.67 0.84
CA ILE A 62 22.99 3.09 1.18
C ILE A 62 21.62 3.39 1.74
N GLU A 63 21.55 3.83 2.99
CA GLU A 63 20.30 4.24 3.64
C GLU A 63 20.31 5.76 3.85
N PRO A 64 19.30 6.49 3.30
CA PRO A 64 19.17 7.94 3.49
C PRO A 64 18.98 8.36 4.94
N GLY A 65 18.32 7.53 5.74
CA GLY A 65 18.10 7.69 7.17
C GLY A 65 19.10 6.89 8.02
N HIS A 66 18.68 6.53 9.22
CA HIS A 66 19.52 5.81 10.18
C HIS A 66 19.04 4.40 10.50
N HIS A 67 17.84 4.03 10.06
CA HIS A 67 17.12 2.80 10.42
C HIS A 67 16.98 1.86 9.22
N LEU A 68 17.05 0.56 9.45
CA LEU A 68 16.84 -0.45 8.42
C LEU A 68 15.46 -1.11 8.56
N GLY A 69 14.92 -1.59 7.45
CA GLY A 69 13.67 -2.34 7.41
C GLY A 69 12.43 -1.52 7.04
N GLY A 70 12.59 -0.20 6.85
CA GLY A 70 11.51 0.68 6.38
C GLY A 70 10.29 0.64 7.27
N LEU A 71 9.11 0.39 6.70
CA LEU A 71 7.84 0.38 7.44
C LEU A 71 7.73 -0.77 8.45
N SER A 72 8.34 -1.94 8.17
CA SER A 72 8.35 -3.07 9.10
C SER A 72 9.03 -2.72 10.43
N SER A 73 10.05 -1.88 10.41
CA SER A 73 10.73 -1.37 11.62
C SER A 73 10.14 -0.05 12.12
N SER A 74 9.13 0.50 11.46
CA SER A 74 8.55 1.82 11.79
C SER A 74 7.04 1.78 12.01
N GLY A 75 6.57 0.76 12.70
CA GLY A 75 5.22 0.68 13.23
C GLY A 75 4.24 -0.19 12.46
N LEU A 76 4.54 -0.63 11.24
CA LEU A 76 3.75 -1.62 10.50
C LEU A 76 4.06 -3.02 11.05
N GLY A 77 3.54 -3.30 12.24
CA GLY A 77 3.80 -4.54 12.98
C GLY A 77 2.88 -5.70 12.61
N ARG A 78 1.74 -5.43 11.97
CA ARG A 78 0.89 -6.45 11.38
C ARG A 78 1.29 -6.67 9.94
N THR A 79 1.58 -7.92 9.60
CA THR A 79 1.87 -8.29 8.21
C THR A 79 0.60 -8.26 7.36
N ASP A 80 0.61 -7.47 6.31
CA ASP A 80 -0.48 -7.39 5.35
C ASP A 80 -0.33 -8.48 4.28
N ALA A 81 -0.87 -9.66 4.57
CA ALA A 81 -0.96 -10.82 3.68
C ALA A 81 -2.19 -11.65 4.05
N ASP A 82 -3.04 -11.95 3.07
CA ASP A 82 -4.23 -12.80 3.28
C ASP A 82 -3.84 -14.28 3.38
N ASP A 83 -2.82 -14.71 2.64
CA ASP A 83 -2.24 -16.05 2.71
C ASP A 83 -0.72 -15.98 2.91
N THR A 84 -0.26 -16.26 4.11
CA THR A 84 1.17 -16.22 4.45
C THR A 84 1.96 -17.40 3.88
N ARG A 85 1.31 -18.41 3.29
CA ARG A 85 1.98 -19.57 2.65
C ARG A 85 2.70 -19.18 1.37
N VAL A 86 2.29 -18.09 0.71
CA VAL A 86 2.96 -17.59 -0.51
C VAL A 86 4.27 -16.87 -0.23
N ILE A 87 4.54 -16.51 1.03
CA ILE A 87 5.78 -15.87 1.45
C ILE A 87 6.89 -16.91 1.47
N GLY A 88 7.85 -16.81 0.56
CA GLY A 88 9.01 -17.71 0.43
C GLY A 88 10.34 -17.02 0.72
N GLY A 89 11.44 -17.74 0.53
CA GLY A 89 12.81 -17.24 0.57
C GLY A 89 13.18 -16.48 1.85
N LEU A 90 13.94 -15.40 1.69
CA LEU A 90 14.42 -14.56 2.81
C LEU A 90 13.28 -13.89 3.57
N ALA A 91 12.17 -13.57 2.90
CA ALA A 91 10.98 -13.05 3.58
C ALA A 91 10.42 -14.08 4.57
N ARG A 92 10.34 -15.36 4.19
CA ARG A 92 9.91 -16.44 5.10
C ARG A 92 10.87 -16.60 6.28
N GLU A 93 12.17 -16.50 6.02
CA GLU A 93 13.20 -16.58 7.06
C GLU A 93 13.08 -15.45 8.07
N PHE A 94 12.74 -14.21 7.63
CA PHE A 94 12.46 -13.09 8.54
C PHE A 94 11.32 -13.42 9.51
N TYR A 95 10.19 -13.93 9.02
CA TYR A 95 9.06 -14.30 9.88
C TYR A 95 9.34 -15.50 10.78
N LYS A 96 10.21 -16.43 10.37
CA LYS A 96 10.72 -17.51 11.22
C LYS A 96 11.57 -16.98 12.38
N ARG A 97 12.48 -16.04 12.10
CA ARG A 97 13.30 -15.42 13.15
C ARG A 97 12.48 -14.58 14.13
N LEU A 98 11.42 -13.91 13.65
CA LEU A 98 10.44 -13.29 14.53
C LEU A 98 9.78 -14.32 15.44
N LYS A 99 9.36 -15.47 14.91
CA LYS A 99 8.79 -16.56 15.72
C LYS A 99 9.78 -17.07 16.78
N GLN A 100 11.04 -17.30 16.39
CA GLN A 100 12.12 -17.71 17.32
C GLN A 100 12.35 -16.68 18.43
N HIS A 101 12.19 -15.38 18.14
CA HIS A 101 12.25 -14.33 19.16
C HIS A 101 11.10 -14.50 20.15
N TYR A 102 9.86 -14.61 19.68
CA TYR A 102 8.67 -14.72 20.52
C TYR A 102 8.43 -16.12 21.10
N ASP A 103 9.21 -17.12 20.75
CA ASP A 103 9.20 -18.43 21.42
C ASP A 103 9.88 -18.38 22.80
N ARG A 104 10.67 -17.36 23.06
CA ARG A 104 11.37 -17.17 24.33
C ARG A 104 10.49 -16.44 25.33
N ASP A 105 10.41 -16.90 26.54
CA ASP A 105 9.57 -16.31 27.60
C ASP A 105 10.02 -14.88 27.97
N GLU A 106 11.33 -14.61 27.90
CA GLU A 106 11.89 -13.28 28.17
C GLU A 106 11.47 -12.20 27.15
N SER A 107 10.94 -12.58 25.99
CA SER A 107 10.40 -11.64 25.00
C SER A 107 9.01 -11.08 25.38
N TRP A 108 8.38 -11.60 26.45
CA TRP A 108 7.03 -11.24 26.88
C TRP A 108 7.07 -10.49 28.21
N ILE A 109 7.30 -9.17 28.14
CA ILE A 109 7.50 -8.32 29.32
C ILE A 109 6.19 -7.86 29.93
N TYR A 110 5.21 -7.50 29.11
CA TYR A 110 3.94 -6.89 29.54
C TYR A 110 2.71 -7.76 29.28
N GLU A 111 2.90 -8.94 28.73
CA GLU A 111 1.82 -9.85 28.37
C GLU A 111 2.25 -11.31 28.51
N ASP A 112 1.31 -12.17 28.84
CA ASP A 112 1.52 -13.61 28.82
C ASP A 112 1.40 -14.15 27.39
N ARG A 113 2.45 -14.83 26.91
CA ARG A 113 2.49 -15.46 25.58
C ARG A 113 1.26 -16.31 25.29
N GLN A 114 0.77 -17.07 26.27
CA GLN A 114 -0.36 -17.98 26.09
C GLN A 114 -1.70 -17.23 25.91
N ARG A 115 -1.79 -15.98 26.36
CA ARG A 115 -2.96 -15.12 26.22
C ARG A 115 -2.98 -14.32 24.93
N TYR A 116 -1.84 -14.18 24.28
CA TYR A 116 -1.76 -13.45 23.02
C TYR A 116 -2.29 -14.29 21.87
N LYS A 117 -3.47 -13.94 21.35
CA LYS A 117 -4.24 -14.76 20.39
C LYS A 117 -3.54 -15.01 19.06
N ALA A 118 -2.69 -14.09 18.61
CA ALA A 118 -1.98 -14.23 17.34
C ALA A 118 -0.72 -15.12 17.44
N TYR A 119 -0.24 -15.40 18.66
CA TYR A 119 0.82 -16.38 18.86
C TYR A 119 0.27 -17.80 18.69
N LYS A 120 0.94 -18.62 17.89
CA LYS A 120 0.67 -20.04 17.71
C LYS A 120 1.97 -20.82 17.90
N ALA A 121 1.97 -21.75 18.85
CA ALA A 121 3.17 -22.50 19.20
C ALA A 121 3.68 -23.37 18.02
N ASP A 122 2.76 -23.91 17.23
CA ASP A 122 3.01 -24.79 16.08
C ASP A 122 3.22 -24.06 14.76
N ALA A 123 3.07 -22.71 14.72
CA ALA A 123 3.34 -21.94 13.53
C ALA A 123 4.84 -21.85 13.26
N ASP A 124 5.22 -21.85 11.99
CA ASP A 124 6.60 -21.69 11.54
C ASP A 124 7.03 -20.22 11.35
N GLY A 125 6.13 -19.26 11.59
CA GLY A 125 6.40 -17.84 11.50
C GLY A 125 5.50 -17.01 12.41
N MET A 126 5.97 -15.81 12.78
CA MET A 126 5.21 -14.81 13.54
C MET A 126 4.96 -13.60 12.66
N PHE A 127 3.67 -13.24 12.44
CA PHE A 127 3.23 -12.22 11.50
C PHE A 127 2.67 -10.96 12.20
N TYR A 128 2.88 -10.86 13.50
CA TYR A 128 2.57 -9.73 14.37
C TYR A 128 3.77 -9.50 15.26
N PHE A 129 4.36 -8.32 15.23
CA PHE A 129 5.63 -8.07 15.89
C PHE A 129 5.82 -6.60 16.27
N GLU A 130 6.70 -6.38 17.24
CA GLU A 130 7.09 -5.05 17.71
C GLU A 130 8.11 -4.41 16.74
N PRO A 131 8.06 -3.08 16.52
CA PRO A 131 8.96 -2.39 15.58
C PRO A 131 10.46 -2.60 15.89
N HIS A 132 10.88 -2.45 17.13
CA HIS A 132 12.29 -2.62 17.55
C HIS A 132 12.80 -4.04 17.31
N VAL A 133 11.93 -5.05 17.41
CA VAL A 133 12.31 -6.46 17.13
C VAL A 133 12.57 -6.64 15.64
N ALA A 134 11.72 -6.06 14.80
CA ALA A 134 11.92 -6.09 13.34
C ALA A 134 13.22 -5.39 12.95
N GLU A 135 13.47 -4.18 13.46
CA GLU A 135 14.70 -3.43 13.17
C GLU A 135 15.95 -4.21 13.57
N LYS A 136 15.97 -4.76 14.78
CA LYS A 136 17.06 -5.61 15.25
C LYS A 136 17.34 -6.80 14.33
N LEU A 137 16.30 -7.41 13.78
CA LEU A 137 16.46 -8.52 12.84
C LEU A 137 17.00 -8.04 11.48
N PHE A 138 16.56 -6.91 10.95
CA PHE A 138 17.13 -6.36 9.71
C PHE A 138 18.60 -6.00 9.88
N ASP A 139 18.98 -5.40 11.00
CA ASP A 139 20.39 -5.14 11.34
C ASP A 139 21.19 -6.44 11.44
N GLN A 140 20.63 -7.48 12.03
CA GLN A 140 21.24 -8.78 12.16
C GLN A 140 21.42 -9.45 10.78
N PHE A 141 20.43 -9.43 9.90
CA PHE A 141 20.53 -9.92 8.53
C PHE A 141 21.64 -9.22 7.76
N ALA A 142 21.69 -7.89 7.80
CA ALA A 142 22.73 -7.12 7.14
C ALA A 142 24.14 -7.46 7.69
N LYS A 143 24.27 -7.56 9.01
CA LYS A 143 25.52 -7.89 9.68
C LYS A 143 25.98 -9.32 9.37
N GLU A 144 25.11 -10.31 9.47
CA GLU A 144 25.43 -11.73 9.23
C GLU A 144 25.86 -11.97 7.77
N SER A 145 25.21 -11.28 6.83
CA SER A 145 25.56 -11.37 5.40
C SER A 145 26.93 -10.74 5.08
N GLY A 146 27.42 -9.84 5.93
CA GLY A 146 28.62 -9.06 5.65
C GLY A 146 28.40 -7.96 4.60
N ALA A 147 27.16 -7.52 4.42
CA ALA A 147 26.86 -6.38 3.56
C ALA A 147 27.41 -5.08 4.17
N MET A 148 28.01 -4.22 3.34
CA MET A 148 28.43 -2.90 3.77
C MET A 148 27.22 -1.98 3.86
N VAL A 149 26.84 -1.55 5.06
CA VAL A 149 25.73 -0.60 5.28
C VAL A 149 26.30 0.80 5.52
N VAL A 150 25.75 1.78 4.81
CA VAL A 150 26.12 3.19 4.93
C VAL A 150 24.85 4.00 5.21
N ARG A 151 24.71 4.49 6.43
CA ARG A 151 23.53 5.25 6.90
C ARG A 151 23.76 6.76 6.81
N GLY A 152 22.66 7.52 6.75
CA GLY A 152 22.67 8.98 6.71
C GLY A 152 23.17 9.56 5.39
N GLU A 153 23.06 8.81 4.29
CA GLU A 153 23.60 9.18 2.99
C GLU A 153 22.48 9.37 1.96
N ARG A 154 22.11 10.62 1.75
CA ARG A 154 21.08 11.02 0.78
C ARG A 154 21.67 11.16 -0.61
N LEU A 155 20.98 10.63 -1.62
CA LEU A 155 21.32 10.83 -3.01
C LEU A 155 21.34 12.32 -3.36
N ASP A 156 22.31 12.82 -4.09
CA ASP A 156 22.15 14.11 -4.75
C ASP A 156 21.10 13.99 -5.86
N LEU A 157 19.88 14.45 -5.58
CA LEU A 157 18.73 14.29 -6.49
C LEU A 157 18.93 14.99 -7.85
N LYS A 158 19.87 15.93 -7.96
CA LYS A 158 20.11 16.67 -9.21
C LYS A 158 21.13 15.99 -10.13
N SER A 159 22.20 15.45 -9.55
CA SER A 159 23.35 14.93 -10.30
C SER A 159 23.95 13.65 -9.72
N GLY A 160 23.27 13.04 -8.74
CA GLY A 160 23.81 11.89 -8.02
C GLY A 160 23.80 10.59 -8.81
N VAL A 161 22.96 10.41 -9.81
CA VAL A 161 22.98 9.25 -10.68
C VAL A 161 23.93 9.51 -11.85
N VAL A 162 25.10 8.86 -11.85
CA VAL A 162 26.13 9.06 -12.87
C VAL A 162 25.97 8.05 -13.97
N MET A 163 25.62 8.51 -15.18
CA MET A 163 25.37 7.65 -16.34
C MET A 163 26.55 7.65 -17.33
N GLN A 164 26.81 6.50 -17.94
CA GLN A 164 27.63 6.35 -19.13
C GLN A 164 26.81 5.58 -20.18
N GLY A 165 26.31 6.30 -21.17
CA GLY A 165 25.30 5.74 -22.09
C GLY A 165 24.06 5.34 -21.33
N ARG A 166 23.67 4.07 -21.39
CA ARG A 166 22.51 3.51 -20.67
C ARG A 166 22.88 2.76 -19.38
N ARG A 167 24.09 2.91 -18.90
CA ARG A 167 24.54 2.26 -17.66
C ARG A 167 24.80 3.30 -16.59
N ILE A 168 24.27 3.05 -15.39
CA ILE A 168 24.71 3.74 -14.18
C ILE A 168 26.11 3.26 -13.86
N THR A 169 27.03 4.19 -13.56
CA THR A 169 28.40 3.87 -13.16
C THR A 169 28.68 4.20 -11.71
N ALA A 170 27.94 5.14 -11.14
CA ALA A 170 28.06 5.52 -9.74
C ALA A 170 26.80 6.22 -9.22
N LEU A 171 26.62 6.18 -7.89
CA LEU A 171 25.75 7.09 -7.16
C LEU A 171 26.61 8.07 -6.35
N ARG A 172 26.19 9.35 -6.32
CA ARG A 172 26.78 10.40 -5.48
C ARG A 172 25.75 10.88 -4.47
N THR A 173 26.18 11.08 -3.25
CA THR A 173 25.33 11.57 -2.17
C THR A 173 25.54 13.07 -1.94
N GLU A 174 24.62 13.73 -1.22
CA GLU A 174 24.73 15.15 -0.85
C GLU A 174 26.01 15.43 -0.02
N SER A 175 26.54 14.46 0.71
CA SER A 175 27.81 14.55 1.43
C SER A 175 29.05 14.52 0.51
N GLY A 176 28.88 14.27 -0.79
CA GLY A 176 29.95 14.16 -1.78
C GLY A 176 30.54 12.75 -1.91
N LYS A 177 30.10 11.76 -1.13
CA LYS A 177 30.55 10.36 -1.29
C LYS A 177 30.08 9.78 -2.61
N THR A 178 30.90 8.92 -3.18
CA THR A 178 30.63 8.26 -4.47
C THR A 178 30.66 6.73 -4.29
N PHE A 179 29.65 6.05 -4.83
CA PHE A 179 29.47 4.61 -4.77
C PHE A 179 29.41 4.05 -6.19
N LYS A 180 30.43 3.29 -6.58
CA LYS A 180 30.57 2.68 -7.91
C LYS A 180 30.09 1.24 -7.90
N GLY A 181 29.46 0.79 -8.97
CA GLY A 181 28.99 -0.59 -9.09
C GLY A 181 28.77 -1.05 -10.52
N ALA A 182 28.72 -2.36 -10.69
CA ALA A 182 28.32 -2.97 -11.96
C ALA A 182 26.80 -2.98 -12.13
N MET A 183 26.03 -3.22 -11.03
CA MET A 183 24.58 -3.22 -10.97
C MET A 183 24.07 -2.31 -9.85
N PHE A 184 22.86 -1.79 -10.03
CA PHE A 184 22.20 -0.88 -9.10
C PHE A 184 20.78 -1.35 -8.79
N ILE A 185 20.34 -1.16 -7.54
CA ILE A 185 18.98 -1.47 -7.10
C ILE A 185 18.40 -0.23 -6.42
N ASP A 186 17.26 0.25 -6.91
CA ASP A 186 16.47 1.29 -6.23
C ASP A 186 15.44 0.60 -5.34
N ALA A 187 15.74 0.52 -4.06
CA ALA A 187 14.84 -0.02 -3.04
C ALA A 187 14.20 1.07 -2.17
N SER A 188 14.26 2.34 -2.59
CA SER A 188 13.59 3.45 -1.90
C SER A 188 12.07 3.43 -2.12
N TYR A 189 11.30 4.02 -1.19
CA TYR A 189 9.85 4.19 -1.35
C TYR A 189 9.51 5.28 -2.37
N GLU A 190 10.47 6.11 -2.75
CA GLU A 190 10.31 7.28 -3.62
C GLU A 190 10.68 7.00 -5.08
N GLY A 191 11.50 5.99 -5.36
CA GLY A 191 12.05 5.74 -6.69
C GLY A 191 13.04 6.82 -7.13
N ASP A 192 13.94 7.23 -6.24
CA ASP A 192 14.80 8.40 -6.44
C ASP A 192 15.88 8.21 -7.49
N LEU A 193 16.23 6.96 -7.86
CA LEU A 193 17.16 6.70 -8.95
C LEU A 193 16.51 6.86 -10.34
N LEU A 194 15.20 6.71 -10.46
CA LEU A 194 14.49 6.70 -11.75
C LEU A 194 14.73 7.95 -12.60
N PRO A 195 14.53 9.19 -12.07
CA PRO A 195 14.73 10.40 -12.85
C PRO A 195 16.16 10.54 -13.38
N GLY A 196 17.15 10.34 -12.50
CA GLY A 196 18.57 10.47 -12.84
C GLY A 196 19.07 9.38 -13.78
N ALA A 197 18.45 8.20 -13.78
CA ALA A 197 18.75 7.10 -14.68
C ALA A 197 18.03 7.22 -16.06
N GLY A 198 17.19 8.25 -16.25
CA GLY A 198 16.41 8.41 -17.46
C GLY A 198 15.33 7.33 -17.65
N VAL A 199 14.86 6.73 -16.57
CA VAL A 199 13.83 5.70 -16.58
C VAL A 199 12.45 6.35 -16.47
N ARG A 200 11.51 5.93 -17.31
CA ARG A 200 10.14 6.43 -17.29
C ARG A 200 9.39 6.00 -16.04
N TYR A 201 8.63 6.92 -15.48
CA TYR A 201 7.76 6.67 -14.33
C TYR A 201 6.48 7.52 -14.42
N THR A 202 5.54 7.21 -13.57
CA THR A 202 4.30 7.95 -13.38
C THR A 202 4.08 8.25 -11.90
N ILE A 203 3.21 9.22 -11.62
CA ILE A 203 2.77 9.61 -10.28
C ILE A 203 1.27 9.80 -10.32
N GLY A 204 0.61 9.49 -9.22
CA GLY A 204 -0.84 9.62 -9.11
C GLY A 204 -1.56 8.45 -9.78
N ARG A 205 -2.77 8.70 -10.25
CA ARG A 205 -3.69 7.67 -10.71
C ARG A 205 -3.87 7.73 -12.23
N GLU A 206 -3.66 6.62 -12.91
CA GLU A 206 -3.95 6.49 -14.33
C GLU A 206 -5.46 6.42 -14.56
N ALA A 207 -5.92 6.90 -15.73
CA ALA A 207 -7.31 6.68 -16.12
C ALA A 207 -7.59 5.18 -16.30
N ASN A 208 -8.80 4.72 -15.92
CA ASN A 208 -9.25 3.35 -16.17
C ASN A 208 -9.04 2.90 -17.62
N SER A 209 -9.27 3.82 -18.58
CA SER A 209 -9.13 3.54 -20.00
C SER A 209 -7.70 3.23 -20.45
N LEU A 210 -6.67 3.61 -19.68
CA LEU A 210 -5.27 3.40 -20.08
C LEU A 210 -4.91 1.90 -20.13
N TYR A 211 -5.38 1.15 -19.13
CA TYR A 211 -5.13 -0.29 -19.00
C TYR A 211 -6.42 -1.11 -18.99
N ASN A 212 -7.56 -0.50 -19.35
CA ASN A 212 -8.88 -1.12 -19.31
C ASN A 212 -9.25 -1.65 -17.92
N GLU A 213 -8.89 -0.90 -16.87
CA GLU A 213 -9.18 -1.20 -15.46
C GLU A 213 -10.53 -0.64 -15.04
N THR A 214 -11.02 -1.06 -13.87
CA THR A 214 -12.32 -0.61 -13.33
C THR A 214 -12.20 0.12 -11.99
N LEU A 215 -11.08 -0.07 -11.28
CA LEU A 215 -10.87 0.41 -9.91
C LEU A 215 -9.84 1.55 -9.84
N ASN A 216 -9.24 1.93 -10.96
CA ASN A 216 -8.20 2.96 -11.03
C ASN A 216 -8.79 4.37 -11.23
N GLY A 217 -7.94 5.39 -11.23
CA GLY A 217 -8.33 6.79 -11.43
C GLY A 217 -9.10 7.40 -10.26
N VAL A 218 -9.82 8.49 -10.54
CA VAL A 218 -10.73 9.11 -9.59
C VAL A 218 -11.86 8.13 -9.24
N GLN A 219 -12.17 7.99 -7.97
CA GLN A 219 -13.18 7.05 -7.48
C GLN A 219 -14.04 7.73 -6.39
N ALA A 220 -15.04 8.48 -6.79
CA ALA A 220 -16.02 9.07 -5.87
C ALA A 220 -17.16 8.10 -5.58
N ALA A 221 -17.69 7.43 -6.61
CA ALA A 221 -18.81 6.49 -6.47
C ALA A 221 -18.44 5.22 -5.71
N LEU A 222 -17.18 4.72 -5.81
CA LEU A 222 -16.72 3.53 -5.09
C LEU A 222 -16.15 3.82 -3.70
N ALA A 223 -15.91 5.08 -3.34
CA ALA A 223 -15.34 5.47 -2.05
C ALA A 223 -16.36 5.35 -0.91
N HIS A 224 -16.70 4.12 -0.51
CA HIS A 224 -17.71 3.85 0.52
C HIS A 224 -17.12 3.69 1.91
N HIS A 225 -15.89 3.20 2.00
CA HIS A 225 -15.17 3.05 3.26
C HIS A 225 -14.55 4.38 3.69
N HIS A 226 -14.32 4.54 4.98
CA HIS A 226 -13.67 5.73 5.53
C HIS A 226 -14.34 7.06 5.08
N GLN A 227 -15.68 7.08 5.05
CA GLN A 227 -16.48 8.26 4.73
C GLN A 227 -16.86 9.07 5.98
N LEU A 228 -17.05 10.37 5.77
CA LEU A 228 -17.69 11.27 6.73
C LEU A 228 -19.19 10.96 6.84
N GLY A 229 -19.79 11.35 7.96
CA GLY A 229 -21.26 11.34 8.13
C GLY A 229 -21.96 12.14 7.05
N ASP A 230 -23.27 11.92 6.90
CA ASP A 230 -24.07 12.68 5.95
C ASP A 230 -24.35 14.11 6.46
N GLY A 231 -24.52 15.06 5.54
CA GLY A 231 -24.93 16.42 5.84
C GLY A 231 -23.87 17.32 6.49
N ILE A 232 -22.59 16.94 6.46
CA ILE A 232 -21.53 17.76 7.07
C ILE A 232 -21.24 18.99 6.21
N ASP A 233 -21.39 20.16 6.84
CA ASP A 233 -21.15 21.47 6.24
C ASP A 233 -19.65 21.72 6.02
N PRO A 234 -19.23 22.19 4.81
CA PRO A 234 -17.81 22.36 4.45
C PRO A 234 -17.20 23.72 4.82
N TRP A 235 -18.05 24.71 5.19
CA TRP A 235 -17.63 26.11 5.23
C TRP A 235 -17.03 26.51 6.59
N ASN A 236 -16.11 27.47 6.61
CA ASN A 236 -15.55 28.00 7.86
C ASN A 236 -16.66 28.51 8.81
N LYS A 237 -17.65 29.24 8.25
CA LYS A 237 -18.88 29.57 8.97
C LYS A 237 -20.00 28.67 8.40
N PRO A 238 -20.63 27.84 9.23
CA PRO A 238 -21.67 26.93 8.77
C PRO A 238 -22.76 27.66 7.97
N GLY A 239 -23.10 27.13 6.79
CA GLY A 239 -24.12 27.69 5.90
C GLY A 239 -23.67 28.90 5.07
N ASP A 240 -22.43 29.40 5.20
CA ASP A 240 -21.93 30.55 4.46
C ASP A 240 -20.80 30.17 3.48
N PRO A 241 -21.12 29.96 2.18
CA PRO A 241 -20.10 29.65 1.16
C PRO A 241 -19.01 30.72 0.99
N ASN A 242 -19.33 31.99 1.33
CA ASN A 242 -18.37 33.10 1.21
C ASN A 242 -17.30 33.08 2.31
N SER A 243 -17.49 32.29 3.37
CA SER A 243 -16.51 32.16 4.45
C SER A 243 -15.30 31.32 4.10
N GLY A 244 -15.27 30.67 2.94
CA GLY A 244 -14.22 29.74 2.52
C GLY A 244 -14.39 28.34 3.11
N LEU A 245 -13.62 27.38 2.57
CA LEU A 245 -13.66 25.98 2.97
C LEU A 245 -12.84 25.71 4.25
N LEU A 246 -13.27 24.73 5.02
CA LEU A 246 -12.47 24.18 6.11
C LEU A 246 -11.14 23.58 5.61
N PRO A 247 -10.12 23.56 6.45
CA PRO A 247 -8.83 22.96 6.10
C PRO A 247 -8.96 21.50 5.61
N GLY A 248 -8.19 21.15 4.57
CA GLY A 248 -8.18 19.79 4.00
C GLY A 248 -9.33 19.48 3.05
N ILE A 249 -10.20 20.44 2.74
CA ILE A 249 -11.22 20.31 1.68
C ILE A 249 -10.66 20.94 0.41
N GLY A 250 -10.53 20.13 -0.62
CA GLY A 250 -9.97 20.52 -1.93
C GLY A 250 -11.04 20.73 -3.00
N PRO A 251 -10.61 20.96 -4.23
CA PRO A 251 -11.50 21.10 -5.38
C PRO A 251 -12.28 19.80 -5.63
N LYS A 252 -13.40 19.92 -6.34
CA LYS A 252 -14.18 18.76 -6.79
C LYS A 252 -13.27 17.82 -7.61
N PRO A 253 -13.33 16.50 -7.38
CA PRO A 253 -12.60 15.53 -8.18
C PRO A 253 -13.09 15.53 -9.63
N GLY A 254 -12.30 14.95 -10.54
CA GLY A 254 -12.72 14.66 -11.90
C GLY A 254 -13.85 13.61 -11.96
N SER A 255 -14.21 13.19 -13.14
CA SER A 255 -15.14 12.08 -13.35
C SER A 255 -14.51 10.76 -12.88
N ASP A 256 -15.35 9.87 -12.36
CA ASP A 256 -14.91 8.52 -11.96
C ASP A 256 -14.18 7.82 -13.12
N GLY A 257 -13.07 7.19 -12.79
CA GLY A 257 -12.17 6.55 -13.76
C GLY A 257 -11.25 7.50 -14.53
N SER A 258 -11.33 8.83 -14.34
CA SER A 258 -10.36 9.75 -14.94
C SER A 258 -9.03 9.75 -14.18
N GLY A 259 -7.90 9.90 -14.90
CA GLY A 259 -6.59 9.99 -14.28
C GLY A 259 -6.30 11.35 -13.67
N ASP A 260 -5.43 11.38 -12.65
CA ASP A 260 -4.89 12.60 -12.07
C ASP A 260 -3.48 12.38 -11.48
N LYS A 261 -2.87 13.43 -10.91
CA LYS A 261 -1.53 13.38 -10.30
C LYS A 261 -1.57 13.27 -8.77
N ARG A 262 -2.75 13.09 -8.18
CA ARG A 262 -2.91 12.99 -6.73
C ARG A 262 -2.53 11.57 -6.26
N VAL A 263 -1.85 11.52 -5.13
CA VAL A 263 -1.49 10.27 -4.43
C VAL A 263 -2.36 10.09 -3.20
N GLN A 264 -2.60 8.83 -2.82
CA GLN A 264 -3.36 8.49 -1.62
C GLN A 264 -2.67 9.02 -0.35
N ALA A 265 -3.47 9.30 0.69
CA ALA A 265 -3.00 9.93 1.92
C ALA A 265 -1.91 9.11 2.63
N TYR A 266 -0.94 9.82 3.22
CA TYR A 266 0.07 9.24 4.11
C TYR A 266 -0.34 9.39 5.58
N ASN A 267 0.27 8.57 6.43
CA ASN A 267 0.22 8.69 7.88
C ASN A 267 1.47 8.07 8.52
N PHE A 268 1.57 8.16 9.86
CA PHE A 268 2.49 7.33 10.62
C PHE A 268 1.75 6.15 11.23
N ARG A 269 2.37 4.97 11.24
CA ARG A 269 1.89 3.77 11.94
C ARG A 269 2.35 3.84 13.40
N MET A 270 1.48 4.35 14.28
CA MET A 270 1.86 4.56 15.67
C MET A 270 1.90 3.25 16.45
N CYS A 271 2.97 3.06 17.24
CA CYS A 271 3.06 2.02 18.25
C CYS A 271 2.58 2.57 19.60
N LEU A 272 1.36 2.24 19.97
CA LEU A 272 0.74 2.67 21.22
C LEU A 272 0.70 1.53 22.23
N THR A 273 0.62 1.87 23.53
CA THR A 273 0.39 0.91 24.60
C THR A 273 -0.59 1.46 25.63
N ASP A 274 -1.30 0.57 26.32
CA ASP A 274 -2.13 0.86 27.47
C ASP A 274 -1.49 0.43 28.80
N VAL A 275 -0.25 -0.05 28.77
CA VAL A 275 0.54 -0.44 29.95
C VAL A 275 1.02 0.83 30.68
N PRO A 276 0.58 1.14 31.90
CA PRO A 276 0.86 2.42 32.55
C PRO A 276 2.35 2.77 32.69
N GLU A 277 3.19 1.79 33.03
CA GLU A 277 4.64 1.95 33.19
C GLU A 277 5.37 2.17 31.87
N ASN A 278 4.83 1.67 30.76
CA ASN A 278 5.40 1.82 29.41
C ASN A 278 4.76 2.94 28.58
N ARG A 279 3.76 3.64 29.11
CA ARG A 279 2.93 4.60 28.37
C ARG A 279 3.41 6.04 28.53
N ILE A 280 3.53 6.74 27.42
CA ILE A 280 3.70 8.21 27.36
C ILE A 280 2.37 8.82 26.91
N PRO A 281 1.69 9.62 27.76
CA PRO A 281 0.44 10.28 27.40
C PRO A 281 0.61 11.24 26.22
N PHE A 282 -0.45 11.43 25.42
CA PHE A 282 -0.44 12.36 24.31
C PHE A 282 -0.38 13.82 24.81
N THR A 283 0.64 14.55 24.38
CA THR A 283 0.83 15.99 24.67
C THR A 283 0.40 16.83 23.48
N LYS A 284 0.00 18.07 23.74
CA LYS A 284 -0.34 19.04 22.69
C LYS A 284 0.93 19.42 21.94
N PRO A 285 1.06 19.15 20.64
CA PRO A 285 2.28 19.45 19.93
C PRO A 285 2.45 20.95 19.69
N VAL A 286 3.70 21.39 19.58
CA VAL A 286 4.02 22.72 19.06
C VAL A 286 3.53 22.80 17.62
N GLY A 287 2.86 23.91 17.26
CA GLY A 287 2.23 24.06 15.94
C GLY A 287 0.82 23.46 15.84
N TYR A 288 0.22 23.05 16.98
CA TYR A 288 -1.17 22.63 17.02
C TYR A 288 -2.11 23.74 16.55
N ASP A 289 -2.95 23.42 15.58
CA ASP A 289 -4.01 24.31 15.10
C ASP A 289 -5.36 23.59 15.21
N GLU A 290 -6.27 24.11 16.06
CA GLU A 290 -7.59 23.54 16.31
C GLU A 290 -8.47 23.54 15.06
N ALA A 291 -8.31 24.53 14.17
CA ALA A 291 -9.09 24.65 12.96
C ALA A 291 -8.92 23.43 12.03
N ARG A 292 -7.77 22.77 12.08
CA ARG A 292 -7.51 21.53 11.33
C ARG A 292 -8.46 20.37 11.72
N TYR A 293 -9.04 20.43 12.92
CA TYR A 293 -9.91 19.37 13.47
C TYR A 293 -11.39 19.78 13.47
N GLU A 294 -11.75 20.96 12.94
CA GLU A 294 -13.14 21.39 12.89
C GLU A 294 -14.06 20.40 12.19
N LEU A 295 -13.59 19.83 11.07
CA LEU A 295 -14.32 18.81 10.36
C LEU A 295 -14.52 17.51 11.18
N LEU A 296 -13.57 17.13 12.03
CA LEU A 296 -13.71 16.03 12.98
C LEU A 296 -14.81 16.33 14.00
N PHE A 297 -14.84 17.55 14.55
CA PHE A 297 -15.86 17.95 15.51
C PHE A 297 -17.26 17.94 14.89
N ARG A 298 -17.41 18.41 13.65
CA ARG A 298 -18.66 18.33 12.90
C ARG A 298 -19.07 16.90 12.62
N ASN A 299 -18.12 16.02 12.32
CA ASN A 299 -18.38 14.60 12.11
C ASN A 299 -18.89 13.92 13.40
N PHE A 300 -18.35 14.27 14.56
CA PHE A 300 -18.88 13.82 15.85
C PHE A 300 -20.29 14.38 16.12
N ALA A 301 -20.52 15.66 15.86
CA ALA A 301 -21.84 16.29 16.00
C ALA A 301 -22.90 15.66 15.10
N ALA A 302 -22.52 15.16 13.92
CA ALA A 302 -23.36 14.41 13.00
C ALA A 302 -23.59 12.95 13.43
N GLY A 303 -23.16 12.56 14.64
CA GLY A 303 -23.41 11.22 15.21
C GLY A 303 -22.37 10.15 14.92
N GLN A 304 -21.27 10.48 14.23
CA GLN A 304 -20.16 9.55 13.98
C GLN A 304 -19.23 9.47 15.21
N THR A 305 -19.71 8.84 16.29
CA THR A 305 -19.02 8.81 17.60
C THR A 305 -18.05 7.63 17.78
N GLY A 306 -17.65 6.95 16.71
CA GLY A 306 -16.59 5.92 16.74
C GLY A 306 -15.21 6.53 16.96
N VAL A 307 -14.29 5.77 17.55
CA VAL A 307 -12.87 6.15 17.61
C VAL A 307 -12.28 6.06 16.20
N PRO A 308 -11.67 7.15 15.66
CA PRO A 308 -11.18 7.15 14.29
C PRO A 308 -9.79 6.52 14.13
N LEU A 309 -9.54 5.44 14.86
CA LEU A 309 -8.30 4.67 14.90
C LEU A 309 -8.61 3.18 14.80
N PHE A 310 -7.69 2.44 14.20
CA PHE A 310 -7.74 0.98 14.16
C PHE A 310 -6.48 0.39 14.83
N PRO A 311 -6.48 0.24 16.17
CA PRO A 311 -5.36 -0.35 16.89
C PRO A 311 -5.38 -1.87 16.74
N THR A 312 -4.45 -2.43 15.97
CA THR A 312 -4.22 -3.87 15.91
C THR A 312 -3.23 -4.25 17.01
N MET A 313 -3.60 -5.21 17.86
CA MET A 313 -2.74 -5.62 18.96
C MET A 313 -1.51 -6.38 18.48
N MET A 314 -0.36 -5.91 18.93
CA MET A 314 0.96 -6.54 18.80
C MET A 314 1.36 -7.20 20.13
N PRO A 315 2.45 -8.00 20.17
CA PRO A 315 2.97 -8.52 21.43
C PRO A 315 3.23 -7.41 22.46
N ASN A 316 3.24 -7.77 23.72
CA ASN A 316 3.51 -6.87 24.86
C ASN A 316 2.52 -5.71 24.99
N ARG A 317 1.24 -5.94 24.61
CA ARG A 317 0.17 -4.93 24.69
C ARG A 317 0.47 -3.65 23.94
N LYS A 318 1.24 -3.77 22.88
CA LYS A 318 1.48 -2.70 21.93
C LYS A 318 0.50 -2.76 20.76
N THR A 319 0.52 -1.74 19.91
CA THR A 319 -0.36 -1.70 18.75
C THR A 319 0.41 -1.32 17.48
N ASP A 320 -0.10 -1.82 16.37
CA ASP A 320 0.03 -1.19 15.07
C ASP A 320 -1.25 -0.38 14.86
N THR A 321 -1.15 0.96 14.93
CA THR A 321 -2.34 1.82 14.88
C THR A 321 -2.49 2.48 13.52
N ASN A 322 -3.53 2.05 12.79
CA ASN A 322 -3.89 2.55 11.47
C ASN A 322 -5.09 3.53 11.52
N ASN A 323 -5.43 4.12 10.37
CA ASN A 323 -6.58 5.00 10.18
C ASN A 323 -7.92 4.24 10.25
N ARG A 324 -8.97 4.96 10.63
CA ARG A 324 -10.37 4.50 10.56
C ARG A 324 -11.33 5.69 10.44
N GLY A 325 -12.33 5.57 9.57
CA GLY A 325 -13.37 6.59 9.42
C GLY A 325 -12.98 7.76 8.51
N GLY A 326 -13.90 8.69 8.30
CA GLY A 326 -13.77 9.76 7.31
C GLY A 326 -12.78 10.88 7.69
N PHE A 327 -12.51 11.02 8.99
CA PHE A 327 -11.46 11.89 9.51
C PHE A 327 -10.61 11.06 10.47
N SER A 328 -9.34 10.86 10.17
CA SER A 328 -8.49 9.88 10.84
C SER A 328 -7.02 10.30 10.82
N THR A 329 -6.10 9.34 11.03
CA THR A 329 -4.65 9.57 10.92
C THR A 329 -4.19 9.85 9.49
N ASP A 330 -4.95 9.47 8.47
CA ASP A 330 -4.66 9.85 7.07
C ASP A 330 -4.80 11.35 6.89
N PHE A 331 -3.70 12.04 6.57
CA PHE A 331 -3.71 13.47 6.30
C PHE A 331 -4.00 13.74 4.82
N ILE A 332 -5.28 13.59 4.44
CA ILE A 332 -5.75 13.61 3.05
C ILE A 332 -5.37 14.91 2.37
N GLY A 333 -4.70 14.81 1.21
CA GLY A 333 -4.32 15.94 0.35
C GLY A 333 -3.06 16.70 0.75
N ALA A 334 -2.39 16.31 1.85
CA ALA A 334 -1.21 17.02 2.35
C ALA A 334 0.12 16.55 1.74
N ASN A 335 0.10 15.51 0.90
CA ASN A 335 1.28 14.81 0.40
C ASN A 335 1.44 14.81 -1.13
N TYR A 336 0.63 15.56 -1.87
CA TYR A 336 0.66 15.50 -3.35
C TYR A 336 2.01 15.91 -3.95
N ALA A 337 2.73 16.84 -3.33
CA ALA A 337 4.04 17.27 -3.79
C ALA A 337 5.17 16.29 -3.43
N TYR A 338 4.98 15.42 -2.43
CA TYR A 338 6.03 14.58 -1.86
C TYR A 338 6.82 13.75 -2.88
N PRO A 339 6.21 13.09 -3.88
CA PRO A 339 6.95 12.26 -4.83
C PRO A 339 8.03 13.00 -5.61
N GLU A 340 7.77 14.26 -6.02
CA GLU A 340 8.69 15.08 -6.83
C GLU A 340 9.49 16.09 -6.01
N ALA A 341 9.21 16.19 -4.71
CA ALA A 341 9.85 17.17 -3.82
C ALA A 341 11.33 16.83 -3.56
N GLY A 342 12.14 17.86 -3.38
CA GLY A 342 13.47 17.73 -2.79
C GLY A 342 13.39 17.45 -1.28
N TYR A 343 14.52 17.11 -0.66
CA TYR A 343 14.53 16.68 0.75
C TYR A 343 13.96 17.71 1.72
N ALA A 344 14.27 18.98 1.55
CA ALA A 344 13.75 20.03 2.43
C ALA A 344 12.21 20.12 2.43
N GLU A 345 11.58 19.97 1.26
CA GLU A 345 10.13 19.97 1.15
C GLU A 345 9.53 18.65 1.65
N ARG A 346 10.16 17.50 1.37
CA ARG A 346 9.76 16.21 1.95
C ARG A 346 9.81 16.25 3.48
N GLU A 347 10.86 16.79 4.08
CA GLU A 347 10.98 16.96 5.53
C GLU A 347 9.89 17.87 6.10
N HIS A 348 9.56 18.96 5.38
CA HIS A 348 8.45 19.82 5.77
C HIS A 348 7.12 19.08 5.74
N ILE A 349 6.83 18.32 4.68
CA ILE A 349 5.62 17.50 4.55
C ILE A 349 5.56 16.44 5.66
N ILE A 350 6.67 15.75 5.95
CA ILE A 350 6.78 14.77 7.04
C ILE A 350 6.46 15.42 8.38
N LYS A 351 7.05 16.61 8.64
CA LYS A 351 6.83 17.34 9.89
C LYS A 351 5.37 17.80 10.06
N GLU A 352 4.74 18.27 9.00
CA GLU A 352 3.31 18.61 9.01
C GLU A 352 2.42 17.40 9.32
N HIS A 353 2.73 16.23 8.77
CA HIS A 353 2.03 14.98 9.12
C HIS A 353 2.23 14.58 10.59
N GLU A 354 3.45 14.75 11.12
CA GLU A 354 3.73 14.50 12.54
C GLU A 354 2.91 15.43 13.43
N ILE A 355 2.91 16.74 13.15
CA ILE A 355 2.15 17.74 13.90
C ILE A 355 0.65 17.44 13.83
N TYR A 356 0.14 17.16 12.63
CA TYR A 356 -1.26 16.78 12.41
C TYR A 356 -1.64 15.56 13.24
N GLN A 357 -0.88 14.47 13.15
CA GLN A 357 -1.24 13.22 13.79
C GLN A 357 -1.07 13.25 15.31
N LYS A 358 0.00 13.88 15.83
CA LYS A 358 0.17 14.14 17.28
C LYS A 358 -0.96 15.04 17.80
N GLY A 359 -1.33 16.07 17.05
CA GLY A 359 -2.43 16.97 17.39
C GLY A 359 -3.79 16.27 17.38
N LEU A 360 -4.03 15.36 16.42
CA LEU A 360 -5.22 14.50 16.38
C LEU A 360 -5.32 13.65 17.65
N MET A 361 -4.24 12.99 18.04
CA MET A 361 -4.21 12.14 19.24
C MET A 361 -4.48 12.93 20.51
N TRP A 362 -3.84 14.10 20.65
CA TRP A 362 -4.13 15.00 21.77
C TRP A 362 -5.58 15.47 21.77
N THR A 363 -6.12 15.88 20.62
CA THR A 363 -7.52 16.31 20.45
C THR A 363 -8.49 15.21 20.86
N LEU A 364 -8.31 14.01 20.36
CA LEU A 364 -9.15 12.86 20.68
C LEU A 364 -9.13 12.51 22.17
N ALA A 365 -7.98 12.66 22.85
CA ALA A 365 -7.84 12.35 24.26
C ALA A 365 -8.34 13.45 25.20
N ASN A 366 -8.27 14.72 24.81
CA ASN A 366 -8.41 15.85 25.74
C ASN A 366 -9.47 16.88 25.37
N HIS A 367 -9.79 17.08 24.09
CA HIS A 367 -10.58 18.23 23.65
C HIS A 367 -12.06 18.10 24.07
N PRO A 368 -12.69 19.15 24.67
CA PRO A 368 -14.06 19.08 25.22
C PRO A 368 -15.15 18.80 24.17
N ARG A 369 -14.95 19.18 22.90
CA ARG A 369 -15.88 18.92 21.79
C ARG A 369 -15.86 17.45 21.32
N VAL A 370 -14.87 16.65 21.76
CA VAL A 370 -14.82 15.21 21.47
C VAL A 370 -15.75 14.47 22.45
N PRO A 371 -16.56 13.51 21.99
CA PRO A 371 -17.45 12.74 22.86
C PRO A 371 -16.72 12.11 24.04
N VAL A 372 -17.28 12.14 25.23
CA VAL A 372 -16.66 11.63 26.47
C VAL A 372 -16.20 10.17 26.32
N ARG A 373 -16.99 9.33 25.63
CA ARG A 373 -16.63 7.94 25.35
C ARG A 373 -15.32 7.84 24.55
N VAL A 374 -15.18 8.65 23.50
CA VAL A 374 -13.97 8.66 22.66
C VAL A 374 -12.78 9.13 23.46
N ARG A 375 -12.91 10.24 24.22
CA ARG A 375 -11.83 10.72 25.09
C ARG A 375 -11.37 9.66 26.10
N LYS A 376 -12.29 8.99 26.79
CA LYS A 376 -11.97 7.92 27.72
C LYS A 376 -11.25 6.75 27.06
N GLU A 377 -11.68 6.37 25.86
CA GLU A 377 -11.03 5.28 25.11
C GLU A 377 -9.63 5.66 24.66
N VAL A 378 -9.47 6.86 24.07
CA VAL A 378 -8.17 7.28 23.53
C VAL A 378 -7.18 7.64 24.64
N SER A 379 -7.63 8.24 25.77
CA SER A 379 -6.75 8.64 26.88
C SER A 379 -6.14 7.44 27.64
N ARG A 380 -6.65 6.23 27.47
CA ARG A 380 -6.00 5.03 28.05
C ARG A 380 -4.76 4.60 27.28
N TRP A 381 -4.61 5.04 26.02
CA TRP A 381 -3.45 4.79 25.17
C TRP A 381 -2.40 5.90 25.30
N GLY A 382 -1.17 5.58 24.92
CA GLY A 382 -0.07 6.52 24.76
C GLY A 382 1.03 5.89 23.93
N LEU A 383 2.06 6.65 23.60
CA LEU A 383 3.23 6.15 22.89
C LEU A 383 3.98 5.13 23.78
N ALA A 384 4.50 4.06 23.19
CA ALA A 384 5.29 3.07 23.90
C ALA A 384 6.70 3.64 24.17
N LYS A 385 7.13 3.65 25.46
CA LYS A 385 8.44 4.21 25.88
C LYS A 385 9.63 3.44 25.32
N ASP A 386 9.44 2.16 25.05
CA ASP A 386 10.46 1.24 24.58
C ASP A 386 10.51 1.08 23.06
N GLU A 387 9.72 1.90 22.32
CA GLU A 387 9.76 1.95 20.86
C GLU A 387 10.26 3.33 20.38
N PHE A 388 11.03 3.36 19.30
CA PHE A 388 11.55 4.58 18.66
C PHE A 388 12.23 5.53 19.64
N VAL A 389 13.06 4.98 20.54
CA VAL A 389 13.63 5.67 21.68
C VAL A 389 14.49 6.87 21.27
N ASP A 390 15.19 6.75 20.16
CA ASP A 390 16.06 7.77 19.56
C ASP A 390 15.31 8.80 18.72
N ASN A 391 14.00 8.60 18.47
CA ASN A 391 13.14 9.52 17.72
C ASN A 391 11.97 10.07 18.58
N GLY A 392 12.15 10.20 19.89
CA GLY A 392 11.12 10.70 20.80
C GLY A 392 9.88 9.81 20.87
N ASN A 393 10.05 8.49 20.75
CA ASN A 393 9.02 7.47 20.77
C ASN A 393 7.97 7.61 19.64
N TRP A 394 8.38 8.26 18.53
CA TRP A 394 7.58 8.45 17.33
C TRP A 394 8.19 7.69 16.16
N PRO A 395 7.37 7.04 15.29
CA PRO A 395 7.90 6.29 14.15
C PRO A 395 8.84 7.15 13.29
N HIS A 396 9.98 6.60 12.89
CA HIS A 396 10.99 7.32 12.12
C HIS A 396 10.68 7.41 10.62
N GLN A 397 9.84 6.51 10.11
CA GLN A 397 9.43 6.48 8.70
C GLN A 397 7.95 6.82 8.55
N ILE A 398 7.63 7.84 7.75
CA ILE A 398 6.24 8.07 7.31
C ILE A 398 5.81 6.96 6.34
N TYR A 399 4.54 6.54 6.38
CA TYR A 399 4.01 5.57 5.44
C TYR A 399 3.81 6.21 4.06
N VAL A 400 4.84 6.14 3.24
CA VAL A 400 4.77 6.45 1.81
C VAL A 400 4.03 5.30 1.13
N ARG A 401 2.72 5.45 0.96
CA ARG A 401 1.88 4.39 0.37
C ARG A 401 2.14 4.20 -1.11
N GLU A 402 2.47 5.28 -1.80
CA GLU A 402 2.94 5.32 -3.18
C GLU A 402 3.66 6.65 -3.45
N ALA A 403 4.63 6.62 -4.36
CA ALA A 403 5.29 7.81 -4.87
C ALA A 403 5.44 7.67 -6.39
N ARG A 404 6.67 7.63 -6.93
CA ARG A 404 6.89 7.27 -8.33
C ARG A 404 6.64 5.78 -8.53
N ARG A 405 6.08 5.41 -9.66
CA ARG A 405 5.97 4.03 -10.13
C ARG A 405 6.59 3.95 -11.52
N MET A 406 7.56 3.07 -11.69
CA MET A 406 8.21 2.84 -12.97
C MET A 406 7.17 2.48 -14.05
N VAL A 407 7.43 2.85 -15.31
CA VAL A 407 6.62 2.43 -16.47
C VAL A 407 7.50 1.57 -17.38
N ALA A 408 7.49 0.27 -17.13
CA ALA A 408 8.26 -0.73 -17.86
C ALA A 408 7.52 -1.29 -19.11
N ASP A 409 8.09 -2.31 -19.73
CA ASP A 409 7.43 -3.03 -20.85
C ASP A 409 6.28 -3.91 -20.36
N TYR A 410 6.24 -4.23 -19.06
CA TYR A 410 5.15 -4.90 -18.37
C TYR A 410 4.68 -4.03 -17.20
N VAL A 411 3.42 -3.66 -17.21
CA VAL A 411 2.78 -2.95 -16.11
C VAL A 411 1.83 -3.92 -15.42
N VAL A 412 2.04 -4.21 -14.14
CA VAL A 412 1.09 -5.00 -13.35
C VAL A 412 -0.19 -4.20 -13.17
N THR A 413 -1.33 -4.78 -13.46
CA THR A 413 -2.64 -4.13 -13.47
C THR A 413 -3.66 -4.86 -12.60
N GLU A 414 -4.87 -4.33 -12.48
CA GLU A 414 -6.02 -5.02 -11.88
C GLU A 414 -6.22 -6.42 -12.50
N HIS A 415 -5.94 -6.57 -13.80
CA HIS A 415 -6.11 -7.84 -14.51
C HIS A 415 -5.14 -8.92 -14.03
N ASP A 416 -3.88 -8.53 -13.70
CA ASP A 416 -2.90 -9.43 -13.10
C ASP A 416 -3.34 -9.83 -11.68
N CYS A 417 -3.71 -8.84 -10.86
CA CYS A 417 -4.19 -9.11 -9.50
C CYS A 417 -5.38 -10.07 -9.48
N ARG A 418 -6.29 -9.93 -10.45
CA ARG A 418 -7.46 -10.82 -10.62
C ARG A 418 -7.17 -12.09 -11.41
N ARG A 419 -5.91 -12.35 -11.80
CA ARG A 419 -5.47 -13.52 -12.61
C ARG A 419 -6.17 -13.63 -13.97
N ARG A 420 -6.73 -12.54 -14.51
CA ARG A 420 -7.17 -12.47 -15.91
C ARG A 420 -5.98 -12.50 -16.87
N VAL A 421 -4.86 -11.96 -16.40
CA VAL A 421 -3.53 -12.09 -17.00
C VAL A 421 -2.62 -12.78 -15.98
N VAL A 422 -1.88 -13.79 -16.43
CA VAL A 422 -0.94 -14.54 -15.59
C VAL A 422 0.47 -14.34 -16.14
N ALA A 423 1.36 -13.76 -15.34
CA ALA A 423 2.75 -13.55 -15.73
C ALA A 423 3.45 -14.87 -16.02
N ASN A 424 4.18 -14.93 -17.14
CA ASN A 424 4.95 -16.11 -17.56
C ASN A 424 6.42 -16.08 -17.08
N ASP A 425 6.79 -15.03 -16.38
CA ASP A 425 8.11 -14.75 -15.84
C ASP A 425 8.06 -14.30 -14.37
N PRO A 426 7.38 -15.05 -13.46
CA PRO A 426 7.17 -14.61 -12.09
C PRO A 426 8.47 -14.55 -11.28
N VAL A 427 8.57 -13.50 -10.44
CA VAL A 427 9.67 -13.31 -9.47
C VAL A 427 9.16 -13.21 -8.03
N GLY A 428 7.87 -13.39 -7.84
CA GLY A 428 7.20 -13.38 -6.56
C GLY A 428 5.69 -13.36 -6.72
N MET A 429 4.97 -13.32 -5.61
CA MET A 429 3.51 -13.29 -5.55
C MET A 429 3.01 -12.19 -4.62
N GLY A 430 1.86 -11.61 -4.97
CA GLY A 430 1.03 -10.80 -4.09
C GLY A 430 -0.30 -11.50 -3.81
N ASN A 431 -0.98 -11.13 -2.72
CA ASN A 431 -2.29 -11.68 -2.37
C ASN A 431 -3.16 -10.74 -1.51
N TYR A 432 -2.70 -9.52 -1.28
CA TYR A 432 -3.45 -8.54 -0.51
C TYR A 432 -4.50 -7.84 -1.37
N ASN A 433 -5.53 -7.28 -0.76
CA ASN A 433 -6.52 -6.48 -1.47
C ASN A 433 -5.87 -5.35 -2.25
N MET A 434 -6.41 -5.04 -3.43
CA MET A 434 -6.13 -3.79 -4.12
C MET A 434 -6.73 -2.67 -3.29
N ASP A 435 -5.89 -2.04 -2.47
CA ASP A 435 -6.26 -1.08 -1.44
C ASP A 435 -5.70 0.31 -1.75
N SER A 436 -6.59 1.25 -2.06
CA SER A 436 -6.29 2.67 -2.18
C SER A 436 -6.96 3.43 -1.05
N HIS A 437 -6.19 4.24 -0.33
CA HIS A 437 -6.71 5.14 0.70
C HIS A 437 -7.32 6.40 0.08
N ASN A 438 -8.12 7.14 0.89
CA ASN A 438 -8.69 8.41 0.46
C ASN A 438 -7.60 9.33 -0.12
N THR A 439 -7.85 9.82 -1.32
CA THR A 439 -6.94 10.70 -2.05
C THR A 439 -7.35 12.15 -1.89
N GLY A 440 -8.64 12.44 -1.89
CA GLY A 440 -9.16 13.79 -1.79
C GLY A 440 -10.38 13.91 -0.88
N ARG A 441 -10.71 15.16 -0.56
CA ARG A 441 -11.93 15.54 0.15
C ARG A 441 -12.54 16.72 -0.58
N TYR A 442 -13.83 16.69 -0.87
CA TYR A 442 -14.48 17.66 -1.75
C TYR A 442 -15.90 17.99 -1.30
N VAL A 443 -16.46 19.07 -1.85
CA VAL A 443 -17.87 19.46 -1.65
C VAL A 443 -18.71 18.82 -2.75
N THR A 444 -19.78 18.12 -2.36
CA THR A 444 -20.74 17.50 -3.27
C THR A 444 -21.66 18.54 -3.90
N THR A 445 -22.48 18.13 -4.86
CA THR A 445 -23.51 18.99 -5.48
C THR A 445 -24.58 19.43 -4.46
N GLU A 446 -24.80 18.66 -3.42
CA GLU A 446 -25.71 18.96 -2.31
C GLU A 446 -25.09 19.91 -1.26
N GLY A 447 -23.85 20.38 -1.46
CA GLY A 447 -23.15 21.30 -0.56
C GLY A 447 -22.59 20.66 0.70
N THR A 448 -22.38 19.35 0.71
CA THR A 448 -21.82 18.58 1.86
C THR A 448 -20.44 18.01 1.56
N VAL A 449 -19.67 17.65 2.59
CA VAL A 449 -18.32 17.09 2.42
C VAL A 449 -18.36 15.59 2.22
N LYS A 450 -17.57 15.11 1.26
CA LYS A 450 -17.25 13.68 1.08
C LYS A 450 -15.75 13.47 0.82
N ASN A 451 -15.26 12.29 1.17
CA ASN A 451 -13.94 11.81 0.75
C ASN A 451 -14.06 11.07 -0.59
N GLU A 452 -12.96 11.02 -1.36
CA GLU A 452 -12.86 10.22 -2.58
C GLU A 452 -11.51 9.50 -2.66
N GLY A 453 -11.46 8.39 -3.43
CA GLY A 453 -10.26 7.64 -3.73
C GLY A 453 -10.06 6.39 -2.88
N ASN A 454 -10.82 6.18 -1.80
CA ASN A 454 -10.76 4.92 -1.06
C ASN A 454 -11.46 3.82 -1.87
N VAL A 455 -10.68 2.82 -2.29
CA VAL A 455 -11.14 1.66 -3.04
C VAL A 455 -10.54 0.40 -2.45
N GLU A 456 -11.37 -0.60 -2.22
CA GLU A 456 -10.93 -1.92 -1.76
C GLU A 456 -11.45 -2.98 -2.73
N GLY A 457 -10.55 -3.67 -3.42
CA GLY A 457 -10.85 -4.74 -4.37
C GLY A 457 -10.11 -6.04 -4.03
N SER A 458 -10.83 -7.15 -3.87
CA SER A 458 -10.17 -8.43 -3.59
C SER A 458 -9.50 -8.98 -4.86
N PRO A 459 -8.25 -9.50 -4.77
CA PRO A 459 -7.60 -10.27 -5.83
C PRO A 459 -8.18 -11.70 -5.95
N ARG A 460 -9.02 -12.13 -4.97
CA ARG A 460 -9.62 -13.46 -4.91
C ARG A 460 -8.60 -14.61 -4.86
N GLY A 461 -7.43 -14.37 -4.28
CA GLY A 461 -6.31 -15.29 -4.11
C GLY A 461 -4.99 -14.68 -4.55
N SER A 462 -3.94 -15.48 -4.60
CA SER A 462 -2.60 -15.04 -4.93
C SER A 462 -2.45 -14.83 -6.44
N TYR A 463 -1.57 -13.89 -6.82
CA TYR A 463 -1.24 -13.61 -8.22
C TYR A 463 0.27 -13.46 -8.39
N LEU A 464 0.74 -13.71 -9.60
CA LEU A 464 2.16 -13.69 -9.95
C LEU A 464 2.62 -12.27 -10.34
N ILE A 465 3.82 -11.88 -9.91
CA ILE A 465 4.46 -10.62 -10.27
C ILE A 465 5.58 -10.90 -11.28
N SER A 466 5.49 -10.27 -12.45
CA SER A 466 6.44 -10.45 -13.57
C SER A 466 7.82 -9.87 -13.25
N TYR A 467 8.89 -10.53 -13.69
CA TYR A 467 10.26 -9.99 -13.71
C TYR A 467 10.34 -8.66 -14.44
N ARG A 468 9.64 -8.53 -15.57
CA ARG A 468 9.61 -7.28 -16.36
C ARG A 468 9.02 -6.10 -15.62
N ALA A 469 8.28 -6.33 -14.53
CA ALA A 469 7.74 -5.24 -13.70
C ALA A 469 8.81 -4.57 -12.81
N ILE A 470 9.93 -5.25 -12.52
CA ILE A 470 11.04 -4.69 -11.73
C ILE A 470 12.23 -4.26 -12.58
N VAL A 471 12.11 -4.31 -13.91
CA VAL A 471 13.16 -4.03 -14.89
C VAL A 471 12.75 -2.85 -15.78
N PRO A 472 13.57 -1.80 -15.94
CA PRO A 472 13.33 -0.72 -16.89
C PRO A 472 13.14 -1.23 -18.33
N ARG A 473 12.46 -0.44 -19.15
CA ARG A 473 12.24 -0.80 -20.56
C ARG A 473 13.54 -1.04 -21.29
N LYS A 474 13.48 -1.91 -22.30
CA LYS A 474 14.59 -2.08 -23.23
C LYS A 474 14.94 -0.72 -23.87
N GLY A 475 16.21 -0.33 -23.77
CA GLY A 475 16.69 0.96 -24.26
C GLY A 475 16.77 2.06 -23.19
N GLU A 476 16.31 1.81 -21.97
CA GLU A 476 16.53 2.64 -20.79
C GLU A 476 17.75 2.11 -19.98
N ALA A 477 17.76 2.29 -18.65
CA ALA A 477 18.90 1.82 -17.83
C ALA A 477 19.10 0.29 -17.92
N GLU A 478 20.31 -0.14 -18.27
CA GLU A 478 20.63 -1.55 -18.53
C GLU A 478 21.09 -2.32 -17.29
N ASN A 479 21.29 -1.64 -16.18
CA ASN A 479 21.83 -2.20 -14.93
C ASN A 479 21.13 -1.65 -13.67
N LEU A 480 19.85 -1.30 -13.77
CA LEU A 480 19.01 -0.85 -12.67
C LEU A 480 17.85 -1.81 -12.46
N LEU A 481 17.61 -2.24 -11.21
CA LEU A 481 16.44 -3.00 -10.78
C LEU A 481 15.62 -2.18 -9.76
N VAL A 482 14.29 -2.29 -9.81
CA VAL A 482 13.37 -1.42 -9.05
C VAL A 482 12.30 -2.27 -8.36
N PRO A 483 12.63 -2.92 -7.21
CA PRO A 483 11.70 -3.85 -6.55
C PRO A 483 10.59 -3.16 -5.74
N VAL A 484 10.72 -1.88 -5.38
CA VAL A 484 9.73 -1.14 -4.56
C VAL A 484 8.86 -0.25 -5.43
N CYS A 485 9.43 0.70 -6.15
CA CYS A 485 8.73 1.58 -7.07
C CYS A 485 8.54 0.94 -8.45
N LEU A 486 8.16 -0.33 -8.47
CA LEU A 486 8.03 -1.16 -9.66
C LEU A 486 6.92 -0.69 -10.60
N SER A 487 6.89 -1.30 -11.78
CA SER A 487 5.90 -0.99 -12.82
C SER A 487 4.55 -1.63 -12.51
N ALA A 488 3.66 -0.82 -11.98
CA ALA A 488 2.28 -1.21 -11.67
C ALA A 488 1.34 -0.01 -11.82
N SER A 489 0.07 -0.24 -12.15
CA SER A 489 -0.97 0.78 -12.06
C SER A 489 -1.20 1.18 -10.60
N HIS A 490 -1.78 2.37 -10.35
CA HIS A 490 -2.06 2.83 -9.00
C HIS A 490 -2.83 1.79 -8.18
N ILE A 491 -3.88 1.21 -8.75
CA ILE A 491 -4.71 0.26 -7.99
C ILE A 491 -4.03 -1.10 -7.79
N ALA A 492 -3.28 -1.61 -8.76
CA ALA A 492 -2.49 -2.84 -8.61
C ALA A 492 -1.35 -2.65 -7.59
N PHE A 493 -0.71 -1.47 -7.60
CA PHE A 493 0.30 -1.11 -6.60
C PHE A 493 -0.29 -1.13 -5.17
N GLY A 494 -1.56 -0.78 -5.01
CA GLY A 494 -2.30 -0.89 -3.75
C GLY A 494 -2.30 -2.30 -3.14
N SER A 495 -2.15 -3.35 -3.97
CA SER A 495 -2.00 -4.75 -3.54
C SER A 495 -0.53 -5.19 -3.39
N ILE A 496 0.37 -4.63 -4.19
CA ILE A 496 1.79 -5.03 -4.23
C ILE A 496 2.59 -4.40 -3.10
N ARG A 497 2.27 -3.17 -2.69
CA ARG A 497 3.02 -2.34 -1.72
C ARG A 497 3.09 -2.89 -0.29
N MET A 498 2.98 -4.18 -0.13
CA MET A 498 3.05 -4.87 1.16
C MET A 498 4.47 -5.27 1.46
N GLU A 499 4.92 -5.05 2.71
CA GLU A 499 6.31 -5.30 3.12
C GLU A 499 6.83 -6.71 2.81
N PRO A 500 6.05 -7.81 3.01
CA PRO A 500 6.52 -9.13 2.61
C PRO A 500 6.74 -9.26 1.10
N VAL A 501 5.93 -8.58 0.27
CA VAL A 501 6.11 -8.56 -1.19
C VAL A 501 7.38 -7.79 -1.54
N PHE A 502 7.64 -6.66 -0.89
CA PHE A 502 8.88 -5.92 -1.09
C PHE A 502 10.13 -6.74 -0.71
N MET A 503 10.07 -7.50 0.39
CA MET A 503 11.17 -8.44 0.75
C MET A 503 11.42 -9.49 -0.34
N ILE A 504 10.34 -10.09 -0.88
CA ILE A 504 10.38 -11.08 -1.97
C ILE A 504 11.01 -10.46 -3.22
N LEU A 505 10.53 -9.29 -3.64
CA LEU A 505 11.04 -8.61 -4.85
C LEU A 505 12.47 -8.09 -4.65
N GLY A 506 12.84 -7.69 -3.44
CA GLY A 506 14.22 -7.32 -3.08
C GLY A 506 15.18 -8.49 -3.26
N GLN A 507 14.83 -9.67 -2.73
CA GLN A 507 15.60 -10.90 -2.95
C GLN A 507 15.72 -11.21 -4.45
N SER A 508 14.64 -11.13 -5.19
CA SER A 508 14.61 -11.42 -6.62
C SER A 508 15.46 -10.43 -7.42
N ALA A 509 15.45 -9.15 -7.05
CA ALA A 509 16.32 -8.14 -7.65
C ALA A 509 17.80 -8.42 -7.35
N GLY A 510 18.14 -8.80 -6.13
CA GLY A 510 19.49 -9.22 -5.75
C GLY A 510 20.00 -10.41 -6.58
N THR A 511 19.15 -11.44 -6.73
CA THR A 511 19.45 -12.62 -7.56
C THR A 511 19.70 -12.23 -9.02
N ALA A 512 18.78 -11.42 -9.60
CA ALA A 512 18.92 -10.99 -11.00
C ALA A 512 20.17 -10.15 -11.24
N ALA A 513 20.52 -9.26 -10.29
CA ALA A 513 21.74 -8.46 -10.37
C ALA A 513 23.00 -9.33 -10.42
N VAL A 514 23.09 -10.33 -9.55
CA VAL A 514 24.26 -11.24 -9.52
C VAL A 514 24.35 -12.07 -10.81
N LEU A 515 23.27 -12.70 -11.24
CA LEU A 515 23.28 -13.49 -12.48
C LEU A 515 23.65 -12.63 -13.70
N SER A 516 23.14 -11.39 -13.77
CA SER A 516 23.49 -10.48 -14.87
C SER A 516 24.99 -10.06 -14.87
N ILE A 517 25.63 -10.00 -13.68
CA ILE A 517 27.07 -9.77 -13.58
C ILE A 517 27.83 -10.99 -14.09
N ASP A 518 27.45 -12.19 -13.67
CA ASP A 518 28.11 -13.43 -14.02
C ASP A 518 28.01 -13.73 -15.52
N ASP A 519 26.83 -13.51 -16.12
CA ASP A 519 26.57 -13.69 -17.55
C ASP A 519 27.03 -12.50 -18.40
N LYS A 520 27.53 -11.43 -17.79
CA LYS A 520 27.95 -10.18 -18.47
C LYS A 520 26.88 -9.62 -19.40
N CYS A 521 25.62 -9.69 -19.00
CA CYS A 521 24.48 -9.24 -19.78
C CYS A 521 23.77 -8.05 -19.13
N SER A 522 22.91 -7.37 -19.89
CA SER A 522 21.97 -6.41 -19.30
C SER A 522 20.85 -7.14 -18.57
N ILE A 523 20.22 -6.49 -17.58
CA ILE A 523 19.07 -7.06 -16.85
C ILE A 523 17.91 -7.44 -17.76
N GLN A 524 17.73 -6.71 -18.90
CA GLN A 524 16.71 -7.02 -19.89
C GLN A 524 17.02 -8.25 -20.74
N ALA A 525 18.28 -8.69 -20.76
CA ALA A 525 18.75 -9.84 -21.54
C ALA A 525 18.96 -11.09 -20.68
N LEU A 526 18.81 -10.99 -19.35
CA LEU A 526 18.95 -12.12 -18.43
C LEU A 526 17.95 -13.23 -18.79
N PRO A 527 18.41 -14.50 -19.03
CA PRO A 527 17.51 -15.60 -19.30
C PRO A 527 16.64 -15.92 -18.08
N TYR A 528 15.32 -15.75 -18.23
CA TYR A 528 14.39 -15.95 -17.10
C TYR A 528 14.46 -17.38 -16.52
N ALA A 529 14.72 -18.41 -17.36
CA ALA A 529 14.84 -19.78 -16.87
C ALA A 529 15.94 -19.96 -15.81
N GLU A 530 17.05 -19.23 -15.92
CA GLU A 530 18.15 -19.24 -14.94
C GLU A 530 17.76 -18.51 -13.66
N LEU A 531 17.14 -17.34 -13.81
CA LEU A 531 16.60 -16.59 -12.67
C LEU A 531 15.60 -17.42 -11.89
N ALA A 532 14.60 -18.02 -12.57
CA ALA A 532 13.59 -18.86 -11.94
C ALA A 532 14.16 -20.08 -11.23
N ARG A 533 15.19 -20.72 -11.83
CA ARG A 533 15.87 -21.86 -11.23
C ARG A 533 16.55 -21.45 -9.92
N GLN A 534 17.26 -20.31 -9.92
CA GLN A 534 17.96 -19.83 -8.73
C GLN A 534 16.95 -19.39 -7.65
N LEU A 535 15.91 -18.65 -8.00
CA LEU A 535 14.88 -18.22 -7.05
C LEU A 535 14.19 -19.41 -6.36
N ARG A 536 13.86 -20.48 -7.11
CA ARG A 536 13.31 -21.69 -6.52
C ARG A 536 14.31 -22.41 -5.61
N ALA A 537 15.60 -22.46 -6.00
CA ALA A 537 16.65 -23.03 -5.16
C ALA A 537 16.81 -22.27 -3.83
N ASP A 538 16.57 -20.96 -3.85
CA ASP A 538 16.62 -20.07 -2.69
C ASP A 538 15.28 -20.01 -1.92
N GLY A 539 14.34 -20.91 -2.24
CA GLY A 539 13.07 -21.08 -1.53
C GLY A 539 11.97 -20.07 -1.87
N GLN A 540 12.10 -19.33 -2.98
CA GLN A 540 11.02 -18.45 -3.46
C GLN A 540 9.86 -19.24 -4.07
N ASN A 541 8.64 -18.78 -3.79
CA ASN A 541 7.43 -19.33 -4.37
C ASN A 541 7.11 -18.63 -5.70
N LEU A 542 7.17 -19.34 -6.81
CA LEU A 542 6.91 -18.83 -8.16
C LEU A 542 5.72 -19.47 -8.83
N ASP A 543 5.04 -20.41 -8.16
CA ASP A 543 3.90 -21.14 -8.70
C ASP A 543 2.68 -20.87 -7.81
N LEU A 544 1.54 -20.59 -8.44
CA LEU A 544 0.30 -20.34 -7.71
C LEU A 544 -0.09 -21.57 -6.86
N PRO A 545 -0.55 -21.38 -5.63
CA PRO A 545 -1.13 -22.44 -4.83
C PRO A 545 -2.26 -23.15 -5.60
N GLU A 546 -2.38 -24.46 -5.44
CA GLU A 546 -3.44 -25.24 -6.15
C GLU A 546 -4.85 -24.72 -5.82
N SER A 547 -5.05 -24.23 -4.59
CA SER A 547 -6.30 -23.59 -4.16
C SER A 547 -6.64 -22.31 -4.95
N ASP A 548 -5.62 -21.64 -5.50
CA ASP A 548 -5.76 -20.37 -6.21
C ASP A 548 -5.79 -20.55 -7.73
N LEU A 549 -5.57 -21.79 -8.21
CA LEU A 549 -5.77 -22.11 -9.61
C LEU A 549 -7.26 -22.01 -9.92
N LEU A 550 -7.62 -21.10 -10.81
CA LEU A 550 -8.99 -20.98 -11.29
C LEU A 550 -9.34 -22.27 -12.06
N LYS A 551 -10.11 -23.15 -11.43
CA LYS A 551 -10.68 -24.36 -12.05
C LYS A 551 -12.15 -24.06 -12.34
N PRO A 552 -12.50 -23.46 -13.48
CA PRO A 552 -13.88 -23.13 -13.78
C PRO A 552 -14.72 -24.39 -13.80
N ASP A 553 -15.87 -24.38 -13.12
CA ASP A 553 -16.83 -25.47 -13.20
C ASP A 553 -17.58 -25.42 -14.54
N ARG A 554 -17.98 -24.18 -14.95
CA ARG A 554 -18.47 -23.90 -16.30
C ARG A 554 -17.68 -22.77 -16.92
N LYS A 555 -17.05 -23.03 -18.07
CA LYS A 555 -16.24 -21.99 -18.74
C LYS A 555 -17.17 -21.00 -19.44
N ILE A 556 -16.94 -19.70 -19.23
CA ILE A 556 -17.72 -18.62 -19.85
C ILE A 556 -17.79 -18.79 -21.37
N LYS A 557 -16.67 -19.16 -22.02
CA LYS A 557 -16.58 -19.36 -23.47
C LYS A 557 -17.45 -20.51 -24.01
N ASP A 558 -17.89 -21.43 -23.15
CA ASP A 558 -18.72 -22.57 -23.51
C ASP A 558 -20.23 -22.26 -23.32
N LEU A 559 -20.57 -21.07 -22.80
CA LEU A 559 -21.95 -20.60 -22.63
C LEU A 559 -22.37 -19.75 -23.82
N ALA A 560 -23.63 -19.96 -24.27
CA ALA A 560 -24.19 -19.19 -25.37
C ALA A 560 -24.53 -17.74 -24.94
N GLY A 561 -24.52 -16.79 -25.90
CA GLY A 561 -24.85 -15.41 -25.66
C GLY A 561 -23.73 -14.63 -25.00
N ILE A 562 -24.08 -13.54 -24.29
CA ILE A 562 -23.14 -12.70 -23.55
C ILE A 562 -23.27 -13.02 -22.07
N VAL A 563 -22.16 -13.32 -21.42
CA VAL A 563 -22.11 -13.66 -19.99
C VAL A 563 -21.25 -12.63 -19.29
N VAL A 564 -21.80 -11.99 -18.28
CA VAL A 564 -21.09 -11.11 -17.33
C VAL A 564 -20.91 -11.90 -16.05
N ASP A 565 -19.68 -12.27 -15.75
CA ASP A 565 -19.32 -13.03 -14.55
C ASP A 565 -19.35 -12.15 -13.29
N ASP A 566 -19.42 -12.76 -12.10
CA ASP A 566 -19.31 -12.01 -10.86
C ASP A 566 -17.95 -11.29 -10.74
N GLU A 567 -16.95 -11.77 -11.46
CA GLU A 567 -15.63 -11.12 -11.59
C GLU A 567 -15.69 -9.80 -12.35
N ASP A 568 -16.63 -9.62 -13.27
CA ASP A 568 -16.84 -8.41 -14.06
C ASP A 568 -17.94 -7.52 -13.49
N ALA A 569 -18.65 -7.98 -12.45
CA ALA A 569 -19.70 -7.22 -11.81
C ALA A 569 -19.15 -6.05 -10.99
N ARG A 570 -19.79 -4.89 -11.09
CA ARG A 570 -19.57 -3.80 -10.14
C ARG A 570 -20.26 -4.14 -8.83
N VAL A 571 -19.55 -4.15 -7.70
CA VAL A 571 -20.11 -4.53 -6.41
C VAL A 571 -19.96 -3.42 -5.37
N ARG A 572 -20.93 -3.36 -4.44
CA ARG A 572 -20.86 -2.49 -3.27
C ARG A 572 -21.16 -3.29 -2.01
N GLY A 573 -20.41 -2.99 -0.93
CA GLY A 573 -20.50 -3.70 0.34
C GLY A 573 -19.60 -4.94 0.38
N SER A 574 -19.46 -5.55 1.57
CA SER A 574 -18.55 -6.66 1.81
C SER A 574 -19.10 -7.98 1.29
N TRP A 575 -18.90 -8.26 0.03
CA TRP A 575 -19.14 -9.57 -0.55
C TRP A 575 -17.96 -10.51 -0.30
N ARG A 576 -18.23 -11.78 -0.05
CA ARG A 576 -17.21 -12.82 0.02
C ARG A 576 -17.28 -13.67 -1.24
N HIS A 577 -16.14 -13.91 -1.85
CA HIS A 577 -16.01 -14.90 -2.93
C HIS A 577 -15.80 -16.29 -2.36
N ASP A 578 -16.43 -17.32 -2.97
CA ASP A 578 -16.24 -18.73 -2.67
C ASP A 578 -16.38 -19.56 -3.95
N ASN A 579 -15.80 -20.75 -3.97
CA ASN A 579 -15.85 -21.72 -5.06
C ASN A 579 -16.09 -23.17 -4.59
N LYS A 580 -16.49 -23.31 -3.31
CA LYS A 580 -16.66 -24.64 -2.71
C LYS A 580 -17.87 -25.38 -3.21
N GLU A 581 -18.91 -24.66 -3.60
CA GLU A 581 -20.20 -25.25 -3.91
C GLU A 581 -20.56 -25.11 -5.39
N LYS A 582 -20.47 -26.23 -6.11
CA LYS A 582 -20.80 -26.35 -7.53
C LYS A 582 -22.33 -26.57 -7.75
N PRO A 583 -22.87 -26.23 -8.95
CA PRO A 583 -22.19 -25.65 -10.11
C PRO A 583 -22.01 -24.13 -10.00
N TYR A 584 -20.99 -23.57 -10.69
CA TYR A 584 -20.78 -22.14 -10.86
C TYR A 584 -20.13 -21.80 -12.21
N VAL A 585 -20.23 -20.56 -12.65
CA VAL A 585 -19.60 -20.02 -13.85
C VAL A 585 -18.21 -19.48 -13.47
N GLY A 586 -17.25 -19.52 -14.37
CA GLY A 586 -15.93 -18.93 -14.12
C GLY A 586 -15.19 -19.52 -12.92
N GLY A 587 -14.65 -18.65 -12.09
CA GLY A 587 -13.78 -19.01 -10.96
C GLY A 587 -14.50 -19.25 -9.63
N GLY A 588 -15.80 -19.00 -9.54
CA GLY A 588 -16.59 -19.11 -8.31
C GLY A 588 -17.81 -18.19 -8.28
N TYR A 589 -18.19 -17.72 -7.12
CA TYR A 589 -19.37 -16.85 -6.92
C TYR A 589 -19.21 -15.92 -5.71
N LEU A 590 -19.94 -14.82 -5.71
CA LEU A 590 -20.05 -13.92 -4.56
C LEU A 590 -21.19 -14.35 -3.63
N HIS A 591 -20.99 -14.17 -2.30
CA HIS A 591 -22.07 -14.37 -1.33
C HIS A 591 -22.06 -13.32 -0.21
N ASP A 592 -23.22 -13.03 0.36
CA ASP A 592 -23.43 -12.02 1.39
C ASP A 592 -23.19 -12.52 2.81
N GLN A 593 -22.68 -13.72 3.00
CA GLN A 593 -22.51 -14.39 4.30
C GLN A 593 -23.80 -14.41 5.15
N ASN A 594 -24.95 -14.36 4.50
CA ASN A 594 -26.28 -14.21 5.13
C ASN A 594 -26.37 -13.02 6.09
N GLY A 595 -25.61 -11.95 5.84
CA GLY A 595 -25.52 -10.76 6.70
C GLY A 595 -25.58 -9.46 5.91
N GLY A 596 -25.56 -8.32 6.63
CA GLY A 596 -25.52 -7.00 6.00
C GLY A 596 -26.72 -6.71 5.07
N LYS A 597 -27.91 -7.18 5.41
CA LYS A 597 -29.09 -7.06 4.56
C LYS A 597 -29.45 -5.59 4.30
N GLY A 598 -29.46 -5.22 3.01
CA GLY A 598 -29.66 -3.85 2.54
C GLY A 598 -28.38 -3.02 2.39
N ALA A 599 -27.20 -3.59 2.73
CA ALA A 599 -25.91 -2.91 2.61
C ALA A 599 -25.01 -3.45 1.48
N ARG A 600 -25.55 -4.33 0.61
CA ARG A 600 -24.79 -4.97 -0.47
C ARG A 600 -25.52 -4.93 -1.79
N TRP A 601 -24.80 -4.53 -2.84
CA TRP A 601 -25.33 -4.35 -4.20
C TRP A 601 -24.34 -4.93 -5.21
N ALA A 602 -24.86 -5.35 -6.36
CA ALA A 602 -24.08 -5.72 -7.53
C ALA A 602 -24.77 -5.29 -8.82
N TRP A 603 -24.00 -4.90 -9.82
CA TRP A 603 -24.44 -4.56 -11.16
C TRP A 603 -23.67 -5.39 -12.17
N PHE A 604 -24.41 -6.07 -13.04
CA PHE A 604 -23.91 -6.84 -14.17
C PHE A 604 -24.25 -6.09 -15.45
N ASP A 605 -23.32 -5.25 -15.90
CA ASP A 605 -23.48 -4.41 -17.08
C ASP A 605 -22.96 -5.10 -18.32
N ALA A 606 -23.70 -5.09 -19.44
CA ALA A 606 -23.30 -5.69 -20.71
C ALA A 606 -23.48 -4.72 -21.87
N GLU A 607 -22.51 -4.70 -22.79
CA GLU A 607 -22.69 -4.15 -24.13
C GLU A 607 -23.39 -5.19 -25.00
N LEU A 608 -24.48 -4.79 -25.64
CA LEU A 608 -25.38 -5.69 -26.36
C LEU A 608 -25.60 -5.18 -27.81
N THR A 609 -25.78 -6.09 -28.74
CA THR A 609 -26.33 -5.71 -30.06
C THR A 609 -27.84 -5.54 -29.94
N PRO A 610 -28.47 -4.61 -30.72
CA PRO A 610 -29.93 -4.44 -30.69
C PRO A 610 -30.64 -5.77 -30.96
N GLY A 611 -31.56 -6.15 -30.06
CA GLY A 611 -32.27 -7.42 -30.16
C GLY A 611 -33.00 -7.81 -28.89
N ARG A 612 -33.69 -8.96 -28.98
CA ARG A 612 -34.42 -9.55 -27.86
C ARG A 612 -33.55 -10.63 -27.20
N TYR A 613 -33.45 -10.59 -25.88
CA TYR A 613 -32.64 -11.50 -25.07
C TYR A 613 -33.44 -12.05 -23.90
N GLU A 614 -33.28 -13.35 -23.64
CA GLU A 614 -33.60 -13.89 -22.33
C GLU A 614 -32.45 -13.56 -21.36
N VAL A 615 -32.78 -12.91 -20.24
CA VAL A 615 -31.83 -12.56 -19.18
C VAL A 615 -31.92 -13.59 -18.07
N ARG A 616 -30.78 -14.14 -17.64
CA ARG A 616 -30.69 -15.18 -16.61
C ARG A 616 -29.67 -14.83 -15.56
N LEU A 617 -29.96 -15.09 -14.29
CA LEU A 617 -29.02 -14.98 -13.17
C LEU A 617 -28.52 -16.38 -12.77
N ALA A 618 -27.20 -16.59 -12.74
CA ALA A 618 -26.60 -17.83 -12.26
C ALA A 618 -26.56 -17.87 -10.72
N CYS A 619 -27.06 -18.96 -10.16
CA CYS A 619 -26.97 -19.30 -8.75
C CYS A 619 -27.38 -20.76 -8.53
N ALA A 620 -26.48 -21.60 -8.03
CA ALA A 620 -26.83 -22.99 -7.66
C ALA A 620 -27.91 -23.00 -6.57
N ALA A 621 -29.07 -23.60 -6.89
CA ALA A 621 -30.20 -23.68 -5.98
C ALA A 621 -29.92 -24.60 -4.78
N ARG A 622 -30.12 -24.10 -3.56
CA ARG A 622 -29.96 -24.85 -2.30
C ARG A 622 -30.92 -24.36 -1.23
N PRO A 623 -31.27 -25.19 -0.21
CA PRO A 623 -32.22 -24.80 0.82
C PRO A 623 -31.85 -23.58 1.65
N ASP A 624 -30.56 -23.28 1.80
CA ASP A 624 -30.01 -22.14 2.58
C ASP A 624 -29.94 -20.83 1.78
N ARG A 625 -30.25 -20.86 0.49
CA ARG A 625 -30.23 -19.70 -0.40
C ARG A 625 -31.34 -18.70 -0.09
N ALA A 626 -31.17 -17.49 -0.58
CA ALA A 626 -32.11 -16.40 -0.32
C ALA A 626 -33.49 -16.62 -0.94
N LYS A 627 -34.51 -16.35 -0.14
CA LYS A 627 -35.88 -16.10 -0.58
C LYS A 627 -36.12 -14.60 -0.65
N GLY A 628 -36.83 -14.16 -1.70
CA GLY A 628 -37.24 -12.77 -1.83
C GLY A 628 -36.13 -11.83 -2.32
N LEU A 629 -35.14 -12.35 -3.05
CA LEU A 629 -34.09 -11.53 -3.65
C LEU A 629 -34.68 -10.58 -4.70
N LYS A 630 -34.46 -9.28 -4.53
CA LYS A 630 -34.90 -8.26 -5.49
C LYS A 630 -33.85 -8.05 -6.57
N VAL A 631 -34.26 -8.15 -7.81
CA VAL A 631 -33.43 -7.97 -9.00
C VAL A 631 -34.14 -6.99 -9.92
N VAL A 632 -33.39 -6.04 -10.47
CA VAL A 632 -33.88 -5.06 -11.45
C VAL A 632 -33.18 -5.30 -12.77
N VAL A 633 -33.90 -5.43 -13.86
CA VAL A 633 -33.35 -5.51 -15.22
C VAL A 633 -33.64 -4.19 -15.91
N THR A 634 -32.55 -3.51 -16.35
CA THR A 634 -32.63 -2.29 -17.16
C THR A 634 -32.53 -2.65 -18.64
N HIS A 635 -33.53 -2.28 -19.44
CA HIS A 635 -33.69 -2.68 -20.83
C HIS A 635 -34.26 -1.52 -21.68
N ALA A 636 -34.47 -1.70 -22.97
CA ALA A 636 -34.93 -0.63 -23.88
C ALA A 636 -36.27 0.01 -23.46
N GLY A 637 -37.15 -0.71 -22.79
CA GLY A 637 -38.45 -0.25 -22.28
C GLY A 637 -38.39 0.35 -20.87
N GLY A 638 -37.22 0.51 -20.25
CA GLY A 638 -37.06 1.01 -18.90
C GLY A 638 -36.58 -0.06 -17.92
N GLU A 639 -37.06 -0.05 -16.68
CA GLU A 639 -36.66 -0.99 -15.63
C GLU A 639 -37.78 -1.98 -15.30
N THR A 640 -37.42 -3.24 -15.15
CA THR A 640 -38.32 -4.29 -14.69
C THR A 640 -37.84 -4.93 -13.40
N ASN A 641 -38.70 -4.91 -12.38
CA ASN A 641 -38.39 -5.56 -11.10
C ASN A 641 -38.77 -7.03 -11.11
N ARG A 642 -37.91 -7.87 -10.55
CA ARG A 642 -38.13 -9.31 -10.32
C ARG A 642 -37.88 -9.66 -8.87
N THR A 643 -38.53 -10.68 -8.36
CA THR A 643 -38.27 -11.26 -7.05
C THR A 643 -37.97 -12.74 -7.21
N LEU A 644 -36.78 -13.17 -6.79
CA LEU A 644 -36.33 -14.55 -6.93
C LEU A 644 -36.38 -15.31 -5.61
N ASP A 645 -36.64 -16.60 -5.71
CA ASP A 645 -36.41 -17.58 -4.66
C ASP A 645 -35.23 -18.49 -5.09
N LEU A 646 -34.03 -18.17 -4.65
CA LEU A 646 -32.81 -18.88 -5.03
C LEU A 646 -32.74 -20.33 -4.47
N ARG A 647 -33.71 -20.76 -3.69
CA ARG A 647 -33.82 -22.13 -3.19
C ARG A 647 -34.43 -23.09 -4.22
N LYS A 648 -35.06 -22.56 -5.24
CA LYS A 648 -35.76 -23.33 -6.27
C LYS A 648 -34.87 -23.43 -7.50
N ALA A 649 -34.70 -24.63 -8.00
CA ALA A 649 -33.97 -24.83 -9.26
C ALA A 649 -34.72 -24.18 -10.44
N SER A 650 -33.96 -23.60 -11.38
CA SER A 650 -34.50 -23.21 -12.68
C SER A 650 -34.84 -24.45 -13.53
N SER A 651 -35.84 -24.33 -14.39
CA SER A 651 -36.51 -25.45 -15.05
C SER A 651 -35.65 -26.28 -16.00
N ALA A 652 -34.55 -25.78 -16.53
CA ALA A 652 -33.74 -26.48 -17.54
C ALA A 652 -32.28 -26.68 -17.19
N ASP A 653 -31.74 -25.78 -16.38
CA ASP A 653 -30.34 -25.77 -15.95
C ASP A 653 -30.32 -25.43 -14.46
N SER A 654 -29.84 -26.33 -13.63
CA SER A 654 -29.81 -26.18 -12.16
C SER A 654 -29.04 -24.97 -11.67
N LEU A 655 -28.43 -24.18 -12.54
CA LEU A 655 -27.62 -23.02 -12.25
C LEU A 655 -28.34 -21.71 -12.57
N PHE A 656 -29.03 -21.57 -13.70
CA PHE A 656 -29.60 -20.31 -14.16
C PHE A 656 -31.07 -20.13 -13.78
N HIS A 657 -31.39 -18.92 -13.28
CA HIS A 657 -32.76 -18.48 -13.00
C HIS A 657 -33.17 -17.44 -14.04
N SER A 658 -34.22 -17.72 -14.83
CA SER A 658 -34.72 -16.77 -15.82
C SER A 658 -35.33 -15.53 -15.15
N LEU A 659 -34.93 -14.36 -15.61
CA LEU A 659 -35.51 -13.06 -15.25
C LEU A 659 -36.58 -12.62 -16.25
N GLY A 660 -36.66 -13.27 -17.42
CA GLY A 660 -37.56 -12.98 -18.51
C GLY A 660 -36.85 -12.56 -19.79
N GLU A 661 -37.66 -12.25 -20.80
CA GLU A 661 -37.19 -11.77 -22.10
C GLU A 661 -37.39 -10.26 -22.22
N PHE A 662 -36.37 -9.55 -22.73
CA PHE A 662 -36.35 -8.10 -22.84
C PHE A 662 -35.70 -7.65 -24.15
N ASP A 663 -36.13 -6.49 -24.66
CA ASP A 663 -35.51 -5.86 -25.82
C ASP A 663 -34.41 -4.89 -25.36
N PHE A 664 -33.26 -4.95 -26.00
CA PHE A 664 -32.11 -4.07 -25.74
C PHE A 664 -31.70 -3.32 -27.02
N LYS A 665 -31.13 -2.11 -26.84
CA LYS A 665 -30.57 -1.30 -27.96
C LYS A 665 -29.06 -1.49 -28.06
N ASP A 666 -28.31 -1.11 -27.04
CA ASP A 666 -26.85 -1.12 -26.97
C ASP A 666 -26.30 -1.59 -25.63
N LYS A 667 -27.09 -1.46 -24.57
CA LYS A 667 -26.67 -1.79 -23.19
C LYS A 667 -27.77 -2.47 -22.42
N GLY A 668 -27.37 -3.39 -21.56
CA GLY A 668 -28.22 -4.02 -20.55
C GLY A 668 -27.55 -3.99 -19.19
N SER A 669 -28.35 -3.90 -18.11
CA SER A 669 -27.85 -4.02 -16.76
C SER A 669 -28.78 -4.85 -15.90
N VAL A 670 -28.21 -5.71 -15.07
CA VAL A 670 -28.94 -6.41 -14.00
C VAL A 670 -28.40 -5.92 -12.66
N TYR A 671 -29.27 -5.30 -11.89
CA TYR A 671 -28.97 -4.81 -10.55
C TYR A 671 -29.57 -5.72 -9.49
N VAL A 672 -28.76 -6.06 -8.49
CA VAL A 672 -29.16 -6.92 -7.37
C VAL A 672 -28.87 -6.21 -6.06
N ASN A 673 -29.83 -6.27 -5.13
CA ASN A 673 -29.69 -5.76 -3.77
C ASN A 673 -30.15 -6.83 -2.77
N ASN A 674 -29.38 -7.06 -1.70
CA ASN A 674 -29.73 -8.06 -0.68
C ASN A 674 -30.75 -7.57 0.37
N ARG A 675 -31.38 -6.39 0.20
CA ARG A 675 -32.40 -5.85 1.13
C ARG A 675 -33.65 -6.72 1.13
N GLY A 676 -34.10 -7.10 2.32
CA GLY A 676 -35.34 -7.87 2.51
C GLY A 676 -35.22 -9.33 2.07
N SER A 677 -34.04 -9.81 1.70
CA SER A 677 -33.82 -11.23 1.41
C SER A 677 -33.53 -12.02 2.69
N HIS A 678 -34.00 -13.28 2.74
CA HIS A 678 -33.77 -14.21 3.84
C HIS A 678 -32.99 -15.43 3.33
N GLY A 679 -31.82 -15.72 3.92
CA GLY A 679 -30.89 -16.74 3.47
C GLY A 679 -29.67 -16.15 2.73
N PHE A 680 -28.74 -16.98 2.29
CA PHE A 680 -27.57 -16.57 1.56
C PHE A 680 -27.92 -16.04 0.17
N VAL A 681 -27.57 -14.78 -0.11
CA VAL A 681 -27.59 -14.26 -1.48
C VAL A 681 -26.31 -14.69 -2.16
N ILE A 682 -26.47 -15.43 -3.27
CA ILE A 682 -25.38 -15.86 -4.14
C ILE A 682 -25.52 -15.13 -5.47
N LEU A 683 -24.42 -14.58 -5.94
CA LEU A 683 -24.30 -13.94 -7.24
C LEU A 683 -23.09 -14.56 -7.94
N ASP A 684 -23.34 -15.12 -9.11
CA ASP A 684 -22.34 -15.84 -9.89
C ASP A 684 -22.14 -15.12 -11.23
N ALA A 685 -23.07 -15.29 -12.17
CA ALA A 685 -23.02 -14.60 -13.45
C ALA A 685 -24.41 -14.16 -13.92
N VAL A 686 -24.45 -13.19 -14.85
CA VAL A 686 -25.66 -12.87 -15.62
C VAL A 686 -25.42 -13.22 -17.08
N GLN A 687 -26.34 -14.00 -17.65
CA GLN A 687 -26.34 -14.38 -19.07
C GLN A 687 -27.42 -13.61 -19.83
N TYR A 688 -27.03 -12.99 -20.93
CA TYR A 688 -27.91 -12.40 -21.94
C TYR A 688 -27.93 -13.33 -23.16
N LEU A 689 -28.96 -14.12 -23.29
CA LEU A 689 -29.09 -15.13 -24.33
C LEU A 689 -30.02 -14.63 -25.47
N PRO A 690 -29.51 -14.43 -26.71
CA PRO A 690 -30.33 -14.00 -27.82
C PRO A 690 -31.52 -14.95 -28.05
N VAL A 691 -32.73 -14.40 -28.11
CA VAL A 691 -33.92 -15.16 -28.49
C VAL A 691 -33.93 -15.29 -30.01
N LYS A 692 -33.91 -16.51 -30.52
CA LYS A 692 -34.06 -16.75 -31.97
C LYS A 692 -35.51 -16.50 -32.34
N ASN A 693 -35.73 -15.59 -33.30
CA ASN A 693 -37.04 -15.42 -33.93
C ASN A 693 -37.52 -16.71 -34.62
#